data_f6b79acd37ffb08c8ec11c318012310a
#
_entry.id   f6b79acd37ffb08c8ec11c318012310a
#
_cell.length_a   1.000
_cell.length_b   1.000
_cell.length_c   1.000
_cell.angle_alpha   90.00
_cell.angle_beta   90.00
_cell.angle_gamma   90.00
#
_symmetry.space_group_name_H-M   'P 1'
#
loop_
_entity.id
_entity.type
_entity.pdbx_description
1 polymer ?
#
loop_
_entity_poly.entity_id
_entity_poly.type
_entity_poly.pdbx_seq_one_letter_code
_entity_poly.pdbx_strand_id
1 'polypeptide(L)'
;MNRPPKERCSEREWYRKSGWRSRRFGIRLTLLALYLLFGLSPVHAVEVSLPTVALSGVPITIRGSGLPPQSSVTLQFLNAQGETVVSAQAQTDSSGAFEQSVRLKQMGAVRLQWQAGESSGEGRMRVVPAWWSLLPPLLAIALALLLRQVVLALLGGVWLGAWMLAGADPFTPFLRVVDTYLLNAYADRDHLQIIGFTMLLGGMLGVMTRAGGLKAIVRVLSRHVRSDRSVQLSAYLMGLLIFIDDYANTLFVGATMRPLADQFRVSREKLAYLIDSTAAPVANLALIGTWIGFEVSLIADSFKATGVKLEPYWAFLISLPYRFYPIFALAFIAWLLIWRRDFGAMYRAERRARETGKVLSDTASPLANYESAELLPPDHLHGSLWSALLPILIALGGAIGGLFYTGYYGALEAGEPITLRSMLSSANSYVSLTWGALLGCFAAFLCVLPSRALSLREAFDAWVGGARAMVLAIVILGLAWSIGDVCGQLHTAQYLVQALQGNLSPAWLPALTTLTAAAISFAIGSSWGTMSILMPLAIPLAHTLTAGMDASTQQFYLIATLSSVLAGATFGDHCSPISDTTVLSSIFAGADHIDHVRTQIPYALTVGLVAWLIGDIATAFGLPVWAALTIGVALLGLIVRLMGKPVPAYEK
;
A
#
# COMPACT_ATOMS: atom_id res chain seq x y z
N MET A 1 -36.02 54.74 -34.49
CA MET A 1 -36.74 53.94 -33.48
C MET A 1 -35.81 53.66 -32.31
N ASN A 2 -36.08 54.33 -31.20
CA ASN A 2 -35.29 54.42 -30.00
C ASN A 2 -35.34 53.14 -29.21
N ARG A 3 -34.12 52.66 -28.75
CA ARG A 3 -34.00 51.77 -27.61
C ARG A 3 -33.44 52.57 -26.42
N PRO A 4 -33.96 52.43 -25.19
CA PRO A 4 -33.51 53.14 -24.02
C PRO A 4 -32.24 52.54 -23.43
N PRO A 5 -31.43 53.28 -22.65
CA PRO A 5 -30.15 52.82 -22.09
C PRO A 5 -30.37 51.94 -20.86
N LYS A 6 -29.54 50.88 -20.75
CA LYS A 6 -29.41 50.04 -19.57
C LYS A 6 -28.73 50.82 -18.45
N GLU A 7 -29.45 51.09 -17.38
CA GLU A 7 -28.92 51.59 -16.11
C GLU A 7 -27.96 50.55 -15.51
N ARG A 8 -26.73 50.93 -15.23
CA ARG A 8 -25.79 50.20 -14.40
C ARG A 8 -26.17 50.43 -12.95
N CYS A 9 -26.77 49.41 -12.32
CA CYS A 9 -26.93 49.38 -10.87
C CYS A 9 -25.56 49.11 -10.24
N SER A 10 -25.09 50.03 -9.38
CA SER A 10 -23.79 49.93 -8.72
C SER A 10 -23.87 48.94 -7.57
N GLU A 11 -22.83 48.09 -7.42
CA GLU A 11 -22.66 47.08 -6.35
C GLU A 11 -22.76 47.67 -4.91
N ARG A 12 -22.78 48.98 -4.75
CA ARG A 12 -22.87 49.64 -3.42
C ARG A 12 -24.31 49.66 -2.85
N GLU A 13 -25.36 49.48 -3.62
CA GLU A 13 -26.74 49.45 -3.10
C GLU A 13 -27.19 48.11 -2.56
N TRP A 14 -26.55 47.00 -2.98
CA TRP A 14 -26.89 45.67 -2.49
C TRP A 14 -26.45 45.46 -1.03
N TYR A 15 -25.34 46.10 -0.59
CA TYR A 15 -24.83 46.01 0.79
C TYR A 15 -25.64 46.82 1.82
N ARG A 16 -26.53 47.71 1.40
CA ARG A 16 -27.32 48.58 2.30
C ARG A 16 -28.67 48.01 2.72
N LYS A 17 -29.16 46.97 2.04
CA LYS A 17 -30.47 46.34 2.31
C LYS A 17 -30.42 45.01 3.08
N SER A 18 -29.25 44.48 3.41
CA SER A 18 -29.15 43.28 4.23
C SER A 18 -28.93 43.63 5.70
N GLY A 19 -30.02 43.83 6.43
CA GLY A 19 -30.07 44.05 7.89
C GLY A 19 -29.61 42.84 8.72
N TRP A 20 -28.67 42.03 8.21
CA TRP A 20 -28.18 40.78 8.82
C TRP A 20 -26.94 40.94 9.71
N ARG A 21 -26.24 42.08 9.68
CA ARG A 21 -25.03 42.27 10.48
C ARG A 21 -25.27 42.65 11.94
N SER A 22 -26.37 43.35 12.25
CA SER A 22 -26.66 43.80 13.62
C SER A 22 -27.23 42.68 14.51
N ARG A 23 -27.98 41.72 13.97
CA ARG A 23 -28.52 40.59 14.76
C ARG A 23 -27.48 39.53 15.14
N ARG A 24 -26.49 39.27 14.30
CA ARG A 24 -25.41 38.29 14.66
C ARG A 24 -24.42 38.81 15.70
N PHE A 25 -24.19 40.11 15.77
CA PHE A 25 -23.32 40.72 16.78
C PHE A 25 -24.02 40.76 18.14
N GLY A 26 -25.33 41.07 18.18
CA GLY A 26 -26.12 41.06 19.43
C GLY A 26 -26.26 39.64 20.02
N ILE A 27 -26.51 38.63 19.17
CA ILE A 27 -26.61 37.22 19.63
C ILE A 27 -25.26 36.66 20.15
N ARG A 28 -24.14 37.05 19.55
CA ARG A 28 -22.82 36.67 20.05
C ARG A 28 -22.45 37.34 21.36
N LEU A 29 -22.82 38.61 21.54
CA LEU A 29 -22.61 39.31 22.79
C LEU A 29 -23.54 38.80 23.91
N THR A 30 -24.80 38.48 23.63
CA THR A 30 -25.71 37.87 24.60
C THR A 30 -25.30 36.43 24.95
N LEU A 31 -24.81 35.64 24.01
CA LEU A 31 -24.26 34.31 24.31
C LEU A 31 -22.96 34.39 25.09
N LEU A 32 -22.09 35.34 24.80
CA LEU A 32 -20.86 35.58 25.54
C LEU A 32 -21.16 36.13 26.97
N ALA A 33 -22.16 36.98 27.11
CA ALA A 33 -22.62 37.51 28.40
C ALA A 33 -23.35 36.43 29.22
N LEU A 34 -24.10 35.53 28.61
CA LEU A 34 -24.65 34.34 29.26
C LEU A 34 -23.55 33.34 29.65
N TYR A 35 -22.51 33.16 28.84
CA TYR A 35 -21.34 32.33 29.15
C TYR A 35 -20.52 32.88 30.34
N LEU A 36 -20.42 34.21 30.46
CA LEU A 36 -19.74 34.89 31.55
C LEU A 36 -20.60 35.01 32.83
N LEU A 37 -21.93 35.07 32.71
CA LEU A 37 -22.86 35.17 33.83
C LEU A 37 -23.21 33.85 34.51
N PHE A 38 -23.16 32.72 33.76
CA PHE A 38 -23.53 31.42 34.31
C PHE A 38 -22.33 30.57 34.73
N GLY A 39 -21.07 31.04 34.56
CA GLY A 39 -19.91 30.30 35.06
C GLY A 39 -19.92 28.79 34.75
N LEU A 40 -20.46 28.40 33.60
CA LEU A 40 -20.48 27.02 33.16
C LEU A 40 -19.03 26.64 32.90
N SER A 41 -18.33 26.17 33.91
CA SER A 41 -17.20 25.28 33.73
C SER A 41 -17.65 24.23 32.72
N PRO A 42 -16.84 23.87 31.72
CA PRO A 42 -17.19 22.76 30.84
C PRO A 42 -17.38 21.54 31.76
N VAL A 43 -18.63 21.14 31.95
CA VAL A 43 -18.92 19.85 32.55
C VAL A 43 -18.33 18.85 31.56
N HIS A 44 -17.15 18.32 31.88
CA HIS A 44 -16.57 17.22 31.12
C HIS A 44 -17.55 16.07 31.29
N ALA A 45 -18.25 15.75 30.22
CA ALA A 45 -19.14 14.59 30.24
C ALA A 45 -18.31 13.36 30.61
N VAL A 46 -18.73 12.66 31.64
CA VAL A 46 -18.09 11.41 32.03
C VAL A 46 -18.31 10.40 30.92
N GLU A 47 -17.23 9.97 30.30
CA GLU A 47 -17.26 9.01 29.21
C GLU A 47 -16.45 7.77 29.59
N VAL A 48 -17.10 6.60 29.55
CA VAL A 48 -16.44 5.31 29.70
C VAL A 48 -16.58 4.56 28.37
N SER A 49 -15.44 4.42 27.70
CA SER A 49 -15.33 3.76 26.40
C SER A 49 -15.31 2.23 26.57
N LEU A 50 -16.22 1.56 25.90
CA LEU A 50 -16.39 0.12 25.87
C LEU A 50 -16.35 -0.42 24.44
N PRO A 51 -15.65 -1.52 24.17
CA PRO A 51 -15.78 -2.20 22.90
C PRO A 51 -17.18 -2.84 22.78
N THR A 52 -17.77 -2.81 21.59
CA THR A 52 -19.05 -3.47 21.31
C THR A 52 -18.96 -5.00 21.40
N VAL A 53 -17.77 -5.54 21.04
CA VAL A 53 -17.46 -6.96 21.10
C VAL A 53 -16.15 -7.17 21.86
N ALA A 54 -16.13 -8.15 22.75
CA ALA A 54 -14.94 -8.63 23.44
C ALA A 54 -14.68 -10.09 23.05
N LEU A 55 -13.43 -10.50 23.04
CA LEU A 55 -13.03 -11.87 22.76
C LEU A 55 -12.87 -12.67 24.07
N SER A 56 -13.43 -13.87 24.12
CA SER A 56 -13.33 -14.72 25.30
C SER A 56 -11.87 -15.03 25.65
N GLY A 57 -11.47 -14.67 26.88
CA GLY A 57 -10.12 -14.91 27.39
C GLY A 57 -9.03 -13.92 26.90
N VAL A 58 -9.34 -13.03 25.96
CA VAL A 58 -8.42 -11.97 25.49
C VAL A 58 -8.58 -10.74 26.37
N PRO A 59 -7.49 -10.10 26.82
CA PRO A 59 -7.58 -8.88 27.60
C PRO A 59 -8.17 -7.73 26.77
N ILE A 60 -9.14 -7.03 27.34
CA ILE A 60 -9.71 -5.80 26.78
C ILE A 60 -9.35 -4.63 27.70
N THR A 61 -9.14 -3.47 27.11
CA THR A 61 -8.85 -2.25 27.85
C THR A 61 -10.08 -1.37 27.94
N ILE A 62 -10.51 -1.06 29.16
CA ILE A 62 -11.58 -0.12 29.45
C ILE A 62 -10.93 1.22 29.79
N ARG A 63 -11.36 2.28 29.12
CA ARG A 63 -10.89 3.64 29.35
C ARG A 63 -12.02 4.53 29.80
N GLY A 64 -11.76 5.41 30.74
CA GLY A 64 -12.71 6.44 31.14
C GLY A 64 -12.02 7.79 31.29
N SER A 65 -12.80 8.85 31.11
CA SER A 65 -12.35 10.24 31.24
C SER A 65 -13.44 11.15 31.80
N GLY A 66 -13.06 12.30 32.31
CA GLY A 66 -14.00 13.26 32.92
C GLY A 66 -14.48 12.86 34.31
N LEU A 67 -13.82 11.89 34.94
CA LEU A 67 -14.09 11.46 36.32
C LEU A 67 -13.34 12.33 37.36
N PRO A 68 -13.75 12.31 38.64
CA PRO A 68 -12.99 12.99 39.65
C PRO A 68 -11.54 12.49 39.72
N PRO A 69 -10.52 13.39 39.79
CA PRO A 69 -9.13 13.00 39.92
C PRO A 69 -8.87 12.15 41.16
N GLN A 70 -7.93 11.20 41.06
CA GLN A 70 -7.50 10.31 42.16
C GLN A 70 -8.65 9.55 42.87
N SER A 71 -9.75 9.31 42.16
CA SER A 71 -10.88 8.55 42.67
C SER A 71 -10.78 7.06 42.31
N SER A 72 -11.34 6.21 43.18
CA SER A 72 -11.47 4.78 42.89
C SER A 72 -12.68 4.53 41.97
N VAL A 73 -12.45 3.81 40.89
CA VAL A 73 -13.50 3.37 39.95
C VAL A 73 -13.71 1.88 40.11
N THR A 74 -14.93 1.49 40.45
CA THR A 74 -15.34 0.06 40.53
C THR A 74 -16.02 -0.31 39.23
N LEU A 75 -15.52 -1.36 38.57
CA LEU A 75 -16.08 -1.94 37.35
C LEU A 75 -16.65 -3.32 37.65
N GLN A 76 -17.94 -3.52 37.42
CA GLN A 76 -18.62 -4.80 37.61
C GLN A 76 -19.20 -5.29 36.27
N PHE A 77 -18.79 -6.46 35.86
CA PHE A 77 -19.27 -7.09 34.63
C PHE A 77 -20.32 -8.14 35.01
N LEU A 78 -21.54 -7.97 34.53
CA LEU A 78 -22.69 -8.80 34.83
C LEU A 78 -23.09 -9.62 33.60
N ASN A 79 -23.40 -10.90 33.79
CA ASN A 79 -23.98 -11.74 32.73
C ASN A 79 -25.47 -11.39 32.47
N ALA A 80 -26.10 -12.09 31.54
CA ALA A 80 -27.50 -11.87 31.18
C ALA A 80 -28.46 -12.16 32.35
N GLN A 81 -28.02 -12.94 33.32
CA GLN A 81 -28.79 -13.28 34.55
C GLN A 81 -28.59 -12.26 35.68
N GLY A 82 -27.70 -11.28 35.51
CA GLY A 82 -27.38 -10.27 36.51
C GLY A 82 -26.34 -10.73 37.54
N GLU A 83 -25.65 -11.84 37.32
CA GLU A 83 -24.57 -12.31 38.16
C GLU A 83 -23.24 -11.67 37.78
N THR A 84 -22.42 -11.28 38.79
CA THR A 84 -21.11 -10.68 38.55
C THR A 84 -20.14 -11.74 38.06
N VAL A 85 -19.67 -11.57 36.79
CA VAL A 85 -18.68 -12.44 36.15
C VAL A 85 -17.27 -12.04 36.54
N VAL A 86 -16.97 -10.71 36.52
CA VAL A 86 -15.69 -10.13 36.88
C VAL A 86 -15.92 -8.80 37.59
N SER A 87 -15.12 -8.51 38.60
CA SER A 87 -15.03 -7.20 39.22
C SER A 87 -13.57 -6.70 39.15
N ALA A 88 -13.39 -5.45 38.80
CA ALA A 88 -12.07 -4.79 38.73
C ALA A 88 -12.14 -3.41 39.38
N GLN A 89 -11.03 -2.96 39.92
CA GLN A 89 -10.88 -1.61 40.47
C GLN A 89 -9.77 -0.88 39.71
N ALA A 90 -10.04 0.36 39.36
CA ALA A 90 -9.08 1.27 38.75
C ALA A 90 -8.96 2.54 39.58
N GLN A 91 -7.88 3.28 39.42
CA GLN A 91 -7.74 4.63 39.98
C GLN A 91 -7.62 5.62 38.82
N THR A 92 -8.30 6.75 38.95
CA THR A 92 -8.16 7.84 37.99
C THR A 92 -6.85 8.60 38.28
N ASP A 93 -6.21 9.03 37.22
CA ASP A 93 -5.02 9.92 37.29
C ASP A 93 -5.38 11.36 37.68
N SER A 94 -4.40 12.25 37.66
CA SER A 94 -4.58 13.69 37.97
C SER A 94 -5.50 14.43 36.97
N SER A 95 -5.75 13.83 35.76
CA SER A 95 -6.65 14.39 34.74
C SER A 95 -8.08 13.82 34.84
N GLY A 96 -8.33 12.88 35.76
CA GLY A 96 -9.62 12.17 35.87
C GLY A 96 -9.81 11.08 34.82
N ALA A 97 -8.73 10.58 34.23
CA ALA A 97 -8.76 9.46 33.31
C ALA A 97 -8.28 8.16 33.97
N PHE A 98 -8.78 7.02 33.51
CA PHE A 98 -8.28 5.71 33.92
C PHE A 98 -8.18 4.75 32.74
N GLU A 99 -7.31 3.77 32.87
CA GLU A 99 -7.17 2.65 31.94
C GLU A 99 -7.06 1.35 32.75
N GLN A 100 -7.97 0.41 32.46
CA GLN A 100 -8.03 -0.88 33.18
C GLN A 100 -8.15 -2.04 32.19
N SER A 101 -7.23 -2.98 32.28
CA SER A 101 -7.29 -4.22 31.50
C SER A 101 -8.11 -5.29 32.24
N VAL A 102 -9.05 -5.91 31.53
CA VAL A 102 -9.95 -6.94 32.07
C VAL A 102 -10.02 -8.12 31.11
N ARG A 103 -10.12 -9.34 31.64
CA ARG A 103 -10.33 -10.57 30.86
C ARG A 103 -11.67 -11.19 31.17
N LEU A 104 -12.53 -11.36 30.15
CA LEU A 104 -13.84 -11.99 30.24
C LEU A 104 -13.76 -13.38 29.60
N LYS A 105 -14.06 -14.43 30.35
CA LYS A 105 -14.07 -15.83 29.86
C LYS A 105 -15.45 -16.30 29.44
N GLN A 106 -16.48 -15.81 30.09
CA GLN A 106 -17.87 -16.20 29.85
C GLN A 106 -18.39 -15.57 28.56
N MET A 107 -18.87 -16.38 27.64
CA MET A 107 -19.45 -15.91 26.35
C MET A 107 -20.88 -15.41 26.54
N GLY A 108 -21.31 -14.52 25.67
CA GLY A 108 -22.67 -13.99 25.63
C GLY A 108 -22.75 -12.48 25.88
N ALA A 109 -23.95 -11.98 26.14
CA ALA A 109 -24.16 -10.57 26.47
C ALA A 109 -23.65 -10.27 27.88
N VAL A 110 -22.82 -9.26 28.02
CA VAL A 110 -22.26 -8.78 29.28
C VAL A 110 -22.60 -7.31 29.44
N ARG A 111 -23.05 -6.94 30.65
CA ARG A 111 -23.34 -5.57 31.03
C ARG A 111 -22.23 -5.07 31.96
N LEU A 112 -21.59 -3.97 31.64
CA LEU A 112 -20.71 -3.27 32.56
C LEU A 112 -21.55 -2.30 33.39
N GLN A 113 -21.41 -2.34 34.71
CA GLN A 113 -21.79 -1.27 35.62
C GLN A 113 -20.51 -0.68 36.22
N TRP A 114 -20.39 0.65 36.19
CA TRP A 114 -19.25 1.31 36.79
C TRP A 114 -19.72 2.39 37.78
N GLN A 115 -18.92 2.58 38.81
CA GLN A 115 -19.14 3.60 39.83
C GLN A 115 -17.83 4.27 40.23
N ALA A 116 -17.82 5.61 40.25
CA ALA A 116 -16.71 6.43 40.67
C ALA A 116 -17.22 7.60 41.51
N GLY A 117 -17.18 7.47 42.85
CA GLY A 117 -17.81 8.42 43.77
C GLY A 117 -19.35 8.46 43.54
N GLU A 118 -19.86 9.68 43.24
CA GLU A 118 -21.29 9.88 42.95
C GLU A 118 -21.65 9.60 41.45
N SER A 119 -20.65 9.48 40.60
CA SER A 119 -20.87 9.19 39.18
C SER A 119 -20.99 7.69 38.96
N SER A 120 -22.01 7.27 38.18
CA SER A 120 -22.22 5.89 37.81
C SER A 120 -22.77 5.80 36.39
N GLY A 121 -22.58 4.67 35.75
CA GLY A 121 -23.14 4.40 34.43
C GLY A 121 -23.11 2.94 34.07
N GLU A 122 -23.73 2.62 32.94
CA GLU A 122 -23.76 1.26 32.42
C GLU A 122 -23.44 1.22 30.94
N GLY A 123 -22.87 0.11 30.50
CA GLY A 123 -22.58 -0.16 29.09
C GLY A 123 -22.86 -1.63 28.78
N ARG A 124 -22.98 -1.94 27.50
CA ARG A 124 -23.24 -3.32 27.04
C ARG A 124 -22.18 -3.75 26.04
N MET A 125 -21.75 -4.99 26.15
CA MET A 125 -20.84 -5.61 25.18
C MET A 125 -21.24 -7.06 24.98
N ARG A 126 -20.72 -7.67 23.93
CA ARG A 126 -20.91 -9.09 23.65
C ARG A 126 -19.57 -9.81 23.65
N VAL A 127 -19.47 -10.89 24.44
CA VAL A 127 -18.27 -11.74 24.46
C VAL A 127 -18.45 -12.88 23.47
N VAL A 128 -17.56 -12.99 22.50
CA VAL A 128 -17.59 -14.01 21.44
C VAL A 128 -16.37 -14.93 21.52
N PRO A 129 -16.39 -16.12 20.89
CA PRO A 129 -15.22 -16.98 20.80
C PRO A 129 -14.05 -16.22 20.17
N ALA A 130 -12.87 -16.30 20.75
CA ALA A 130 -11.72 -15.49 20.32
C ALA A 130 -11.31 -15.74 18.87
N TRP A 131 -11.37 -16.97 18.37
CA TRP A 131 -11.03 -17.34 17.01
C TRP A 131 -11.97 -16.73 15.94
N TRP A 132 -13.17 -16.26 16.33
CA TRP A 132 -14.08 -15.59 15.41
C TRP A 132 -13.45 -14.33 14.80
N SER A 133 -12.56 -13.67 15.53
CA SER A 133 -11.87 -12.48 15.01
C SER A 133 -11.04 -12.72 13.74
N LEU A 134 -10.68 -13.99 13.45
CA LEU A 134 -10.00 -14.36 12.21
C LEU A 134 -10.96 -14.55 11.03
N LEU A 135 -12.27 -14.70 11.26
CA LEU A 135 -13.21 -15.00 10.18
C LEU A 135 -13.27 -13.93 9.08
N PRO A 136 -13.28 -12.62 9.38
CA PRO A 136 -13.30 -11.59 8.33
C PRO A 136 -12.10 -11.65 7.38
N PRO A 137 -10.84 -11.65 7.85
CA PRO A 137 -9.69 -11.77 6.94
C PRO A 137 -9.62 -13.14 6.27
N LEU A 138 -9.98 -14.24 6.95
CA LEU A 138 -10.01 -15.57 6.32
C LEU A 138 -11.09 -15.65 5.24
N LEU A 139 -12.27 -15.04 5.44
CA LEU A 139 -13.28 -14.97 4.39
C LEU A 139 -12.80 -14.13 3.20
N ALA A 140 -12.14 -12.99 3.46
CA ALA A 140 -11.55 -12.20 2.38
C ALA A 140 -10.55 -13.02 1.56
N ILE A 141 -9.65 -13.77 2.22
CA ILE A 141 -8.72 -14.68 1.55
C ILE A 141 -9.48 -15.75 0.76
N ALA A 142 -10.42 -16.44 1.39
CA ALA A 142 -11.18 -17.52 0.75
C ALA A 142 -11.97 -17.03 -0.48
N LEU A 143 -12.64 -15.88 -0.37
CA LEU A 143 -13.36 -15.27 -1.49
C LEU A 143 -12.40 -14.79 -2.59
N ALA A 144 -11.24 -14.24 -2.24
CA ALA A 144 -10.23 -13.84 -3.21
C ALA A 144 -9.72 -15.03 -4.02
N LEU A 145 -9.46 -16.17 -3.36
CA LEU A 145 -9.07 -17.43 -4.00
C LEU A 145 -10.19 -18.00 -4.89
N LEU A 146 -11.43 -17.95 -4.43
CA LEU A 146 -12.58 -18.54 -5.12
C LEU A 146 -13.04 -17.68 -6.29
N LEU A 147 -13.20 -16.37 -6.07
CA LEU A 147 -13.78 -15.44 -7.05
C LEU A 147 -12.72 -14.80 -7.94
N ARG A 148 -11.45 -14.82 -7.54
CA ARG A 148 -10.33 -14.11 -8.20
C ARG A 148 -10.62 -12.62 -8.39
N GLN A 149 -11.31 -12.03 -7.40
CA GLN A 149 -11.75 -10.64 -7.41
C GLN A 149 -11.51 -10.00 -6.04
N VAL A 150 -10.49 -9.15 -5.96
CA VAL A 150 -10.02 -8.54 -4.71
C VAL A 150 -11.09 -7.64 -4.08
N VAL A 151 -11.79 -6.83 -4.90
CA VAL A 151 -12.82 -5.89 -4.42
C VAL A 151 -13.96 -6.65 -3.73
N LEU A 152 -14.49 -7.71 -4.38
CA LEU A 152 -15.58 -8.52 -3.79
C LEU A 152 -15.10 -9.29 -2.57
N ALA A 153 -13.87 -9.73 -2.56
CA ALA A 153 -13.26 -10.44 -1.44
C ALA A 153 -13.14 -9.56 -0.18
N LEU A 154 -12.56 -8.37 -0.33
CA LEU A 154 -12.45 -7.40 0.75
C LEU A 154 -13.82 -6.94 1.25
N LEU A 155 -14.77 -6.65 0.33
CA LEU A 155 -16.14 -6.28 0.67
C LEU A 155 -16.83 -7.37 1.49
N GLY A 156 -16.65 -8.66 1.13
CA GLY A 156 -17.18 -9.80 1.90
C GLY A 156 -16.54 -9.91 3.29
N GLY A 157 -15.24 -9.66 3.41
CA GLY A 157 -14.55 -9.62 4.70
C GLY A 157 -15.07 -8.51 5.61
N VAL A 158 -15.18 -7.28 5.08
CA VAL A 158 -15.74 -6.13 5.83
C VAL A 158 -17.17 -6.39 6.24
N TRP A 159 -18.02 -6.92 5.34
CA TRP A 159 -19.40 -7.29 5.66
C TRP A 159 -19.50 -8.29 6.81
N LEU A 160 -18.73 -9.37 6.75
CA LEU A 160 -18.76 -10.39 7.82
C LEU A 160 -18.33 -9.78 9.15
N GLY A 161 -17.27 -8.98 9.17
CA GLY A 161 -16.82 -8.32 10.39
C GLY A 161 -17.82 -7.31 10.94
N ALA A 162 -18.42 -6.50 10.08
CA ALA A 162 -19.51 -5.60 10.44
C ALA A 162 -20.72 -6.35 11.03
N TRP A 163 -21.06 -7.52 10.45
CA TRP A 163 -22.11 -8.39 10.98
C TRP A 163 -21.75 -8.94 12.35
N MET A 164 -20.52 -9.37 12.54
CA MET A 164 -20.04 -9.87 13.83
C MET A 164 -20.07 -8.78 14.91
N LEU A 165 -19.78 -7.54 14.56
CA LEU A 165 -19.84 -6.38 15.46
C LEU A 165 -21.28 -5.98 15.79
N ALA A 166 -22.18 -5.95 14.81
CA ALA A 166 -23.59 -5.56 14.99
C ALA A 166 -24.44 -6.64 15.69
N GLY A 167 -24.24 -7.89 15.36
CA GLY A 167 -24.72 -9.04 16.17
C GLY A 167 -26.11 -9.58 15.91
N ALA A 168 -26.99 -8.98 15.11
CA ALA A 168 -28.36 -9.45 15.00
C ALA A 168 -28.80 -9.82 13.58
N ASP A 169 -28.75 -8.89 12.66
CA ASP A 169 -29.28 -8.99 11.30
C ASP A 169 -28.13 -8.88 10.29
N PRO A 170 -28.01 -9.77 9.31
CA PRO A 170 -26.92 -9.72 8.32
C PRO A 170 -27.13 -8.63 7.26
N PHE A 171 -28.35 -8.13 7.05
CA PHE A 171 -28.65 -7.16 6.00
C PHE A 171 -28.23 -5.73 6.39
N THR A 172 -28.54 -5.29 7.60
CA THR A 172 -28.13 -3.96 8.08
C THR A 172 -26.61 -3.78 8.01
N PRO A 173 -25.75 -4.70 8.50
CA PRO A 173 -24.30 -4.63 8.35
C PRO A 173 -23.83 -4.57 6.89
N PHE A 174 -24.53 -5.19 5.95
CA PHE A 174 -24.21 -5.08 4.54
C PHE A 174 -24.32 -3.63 4.04
N LEU A 175 -25.37 -2.92 4.44
CA LEU A 175 -25.50 -1.49 4.13
C LEU A 175 -24.43 -0.66 4.83
N ARG A 176 -24.07 -1.02 6.08
CA ARG A 176 -23.02 -0.35 6.86
C ARG A 176 -21.61 -0.47 6.26
N VAL A 177 -21.36 -1.45 5.40
CA VAL A 177 -20.08 -1.51 4.67
C VAL A 177 -19.82 -0.21 3.92
N VAL A 178 -20.85 0.35 3.27
CA VAL A 178 -20.70 1.56 2.45
C VAL A 178 -20.87 2.83 3.28
N ASP A 179 -22.02 2.94 4.01
CA ASP A 179 -22.40 4.18 4.68
C ASP A 179 -21.62 4.46 5.97
N THR A 180 -20.96 3.46 6.53
CA THR A 180 -20.19 3.59 7.77
C THR A 180 -18.71 3.27 7.53
N TYR A 181 -18.35 2.03 7.21
CA TYR A 181 -16.94 1.64 7.16
C TYR A 181 -16.19 2.30 6.00
N LEU A 182 -16.70 2.20 4.78
CA LEU A 182 -16.05 2.78 3.61
C LEU A 182 -16.06 4.31 3.64
N LEU A 183 -17.21 4.90 4.04
CA LEU A 183 -17.33 6.36 4.14
C LEU A 183 -16.41 6.93 5.22
N ASN A 184 -16.33 6.30 6.40
CA ASN A 184 -15.41 6.71 7.46
C ASN A 184 -13.94 6.56 7.02
N ALA A 185 -13.61 5.46 6.31
CA ALA A 185 -12.29 5.27 5.74
C ALA A 185 -11.91 6.40 4.78
N TYR A 186 -12.82 6.82 3.90
CA TYR A 186 -12.58 7.94 2.99
C TYR A 186 -12.65 9.32 3.65
N ALA A 187 -13.34 9.46 4.78
CA ALA A 187 -13.44 10.73 5.51
C ALA A 187 -12.21 11.02 6.39
N ASP A 188 -11.33 10.04 6.61
CA ASP A 188 -10.07 10.25 7.30
C ASP A 188 -9.18 11.19 6.49
N ARG A 189 -8.57 12.18 7.16
CA ARG A 189 -7.78 13.23 6.50
C ARG A 189 -6.54 12.67 5.83
N ASP A 190 -5.89 11.71 6.45
CA ASP A 190 -4.66 11.11 5.95
C ASP A 190 -4.96 10.26 4.71
N HIS A 191 -6.07 9.50 4.73
CA HIS A 191 -6.54 8.74 3.57
C HIS A 191 -6.92 9.65 2.39
N LEU A 192 -7.58 10.79 2.64
CA LEU A 192 -7.87 11.77 1.59
C LEU A 192 -6.59 12.34 0.96
N GLN A 193 -5.52 12.54 1.73
CA GLN A 193 -4.24 12.99 1.19
C GLN A 193 -3.60 11.92 0.29
N ILE A 194 -3.69 10.65 0.67
CA ILE A 194 -3.21 9.53 -0.17
C ILE A 194 -4.02 9.40 -1.46
N ILE A 195 -5.34 9.55 -1.40
CA ILE A 195 -6.19 9.58 -2.61
C ILE A 195 -5.76 10.73 -3.52
N GLY A 196 -5.61 11.93 -2.96
CA GLY A 196 -5.14 13.10 -3.70
C GLY A 196 -3.76 12.90 -4.33
N PHE A 197 -2.81 12.36 -3.57
CA PHE A 197 -1.49 11.99 -4.06
C PHE A 197 -1.57 11.01 -5.23
N THR A 198 -2.32 9.92 -5.07
CA THR A 198 -2.47 8.86 -6.07
C THR A 198 -3.08 9.39 -7.37
N MET A 199 -4.11 10.24 -7.28
CA MET A 199 -4.71 10.89 -8.45
C MET A 199 -3.75 11.87 -9.15
N LEU A 200 -3.01 12.67 -8.39
CA LEU A 200 -2.01 13.58 -8.94
C LEU A 200 -0.91 12.82 -9.67
N LEU A 201 -0.40 11.75 -9.06
CA LEU A 201 0.67 10.96 -9.65
C LEU A 201 0.20 10.24 -10.91
N GLY A 202 -1.00 9.62 -10.87
CA GLY A 202 -1.61 9.02 -12.05
C GLY A 202 -1.83 10.04 -13.18
N GLY A 203 -2.31 11.23 -12.83
CA GLY A 203 -2.47 12.34 -13.78
C GLY A 203 -1.14 12.82 -14.38
N MET A 204 -0.09 12.95 -13.57
CA MET A 204 1.28 13.25 -14.04
C MET A 204 1.74 12.22 -15.07
N LEU A 205 1.58 10.93 -14.75
CA LEU A 205 1.91 9.83 -15.64
C LEU A 205 1.12 9.90 -16.95
N GLY A 206 -0.17 10.21 -16.90
CA GLY A 206 -1.03 10.41 -18.08
C GLY A 206 -0.47 11.50 -19.03
N VAL A 207 -0.10 12.66 -18.49
CA VAL A 207 0.52 13.75 -19.28
C VAL A 207 1.85 13.31 -19.88
N MET A 208 2.74 12.71 -19.09
CA MET A 208 4.05 12.23 -19.55
C MET A 208 3.93 11.19 -20.67
N THR A 209 2.98 10.26 -20.51
CA THR A 209 2.67 9.20 -21.48
C THR A 209 2.18 9.80 -22.79
N ARG A 210 1.15 10.64 -22.74
CA ARG A 210 0.54 11.26 -23.93
C ARG A 210 1.48 12.19 -24.65
N ALA A 211 2.38 12.86 -23.94
CA ALA A 211 3.45 13.70 -24.50
C ALA A 211 4.59 12.93 -25.17
N GLY A 212 4.56 11.60 -25.10
CA GLY A 212 5.61 10.74 -25.67
C GLY A 212 6.92 10.74 -24.86
N GLY A 213 6.90 11.20 -23.61
CA GLY A 213 8.08 11.23 -22.75
C GLY A 213 8.63 9.83 -22.50
N LEU A 214 7.77 8.88 -22.17
CA LEU A 214 8.17 7.47 -21.99
C LEU A 214 8.67 6.84 -23.31
N LYS A 215 8.02 7.15 -24.45
CA LYS A 215 8.48 6.73 -25.79
C LYS A 215 9.87 7.29 -26.13
N ALA A 216 10.26 8.45 -25.55
CA ALA A 216 11.60 9.03 -25.76
C ALA A 216 12.70 8.25 -25.00
N ILE A 217 12.44 7.78 -23.78
CA ILE A 217 13.36 6.88 -23.05
C ILE A 217 13.67 5.65 -23.91
N VAL A 218 12.62 5.03 -24.37
CA VAL A 218 12.66 3.86 -25.24
C VAL A 218 13.51 4.10 -26.49
N ARG A 219 13.30 5.20 -27.18
CA ARG A 219 14.03 5.55 -28.41
C ARG A 219 15.53 5.73 -28.17
N VAL A 220 15.93 6.31 -27.04
CA VAL A 220 17.34 6.49 -26.69
C VAL A 220 18.02 5.14 -26.51
N LEU A 221 17.37 4.22 -25.80
CA LEU A 221 17.93 2.90 -25.52
C LEU A 221 17.93 1.99 -26.75
N SER A 222 16.88 2.03 -27.59
CA SER A 222 16.78 1.20 -28.79
C SER A 222 17.84 1.50 -29.86
N ARG A 223 18.40 2.71 -29.87
CA ARG A 223 19.51 3.07 -30.79
C ARG A 223 20.80 2.27 -30.56
N HIS A 224 20.95 1.65 -29.40
CA HIS A 224 22.14 0.88 -29.02
C HIS A 224 21.96 -0.63 -29.24
N VAL A 225 20.81 -1.06 -29.77
CA VAL A 225 20.50 -2.46 -30.01
C VAL A 225 21.21 -2.95 -31.28
N ARG A 226 22.13 -3.92 -31.12
CA ARG A 226 22.92 -4.53 -32.22
C ARG A 226 23.01 -6.05 -32.15
N SER A 227 22.56 -6.66 -31.06
CA SER A 227 22.65 -8.10 -30.82
C SER A 227 21.50 -8.57 -29.90
N ASP A 228 21.29 -9.86 -29.80
CA ASP A 228 20.34 -10.47 -28.88
C ASP A 228 20.58 -10.06 -27.42
N ARG A 229 21.84 -9.94 -27.02
CA ARG A 229 22.22 -9.47 -25.67
C ARG A 229 21.83 -8.01 -25.46
N SER A 230 22.07 -7.14 -26.46
CA SER A 230 21.73 -5.73 -26.35
C SER A 230 20.21 -5.51 -26.35
N VAL A 231 19.41 -6.35 -27.02
CA VAL A 231 17.94 -6.36 -26.91
C VAL A 231 17.50 -6.63 -25.47
N GLN A 232 17.99 -7.73 -24.89
CA GLN A 232 17.63 -8.12 -23.51
C GLN A 232 18.12 -7.10 -22.49
N LEU A 233 19.35 -6.58 -22.64
CA LEU A 233 19.87 -5.54 -21.77
C LEU A 233 19.06 -4.24 -21.88
N SER A 234 18.67 -3.85 -23.10
CA SER A 234 17.82 -2.66 -23.31
C SER A 234 16.45 -2.84 -22.67
N ALA A 235 15.81 -4.00 -22.83
CA ALA A 235 14.54 -4.30 -22.16
C ALA A 235 14.67 -4.20 -20.63
N TYR A 236 15.71 -4.79 -20.06
CA TYR A 236 15.98 -4.73 -18.62
C TYR A 236 16.23 -3.28 -18.13
N LEU A 237 17.09 -2.52 -18.81
CA LEU A 237 17.37 -1.13 -18.43
C LEU A 237 16.15 -0.21 -18.60
N MET A 238 15.33 -0.45 -19.64
CA MET A 238 14.06 0.27 -19.80
C MET A 238 13.11 -0.01 -18.67
N GLY A 239 12.99 -1.28 -18.28
CA GLY A 239 12.18 -1.66 -17.14
C GLY A 239 12.64 -1.01 -15.84
N LEU A 240 13.95 -0.89 -15.61
CA LEU A 240 14.50 -0.15 -14.46
C LEU A 240 14.22 1.36 -14.51
N LEU A 241 14.17 1.96 -15.70
CA LEU A 241 13.95 3.40 -15.87
C LEU A 241 12.47 3.80 -15.84
N ILE A 242 11.57 2.88 -16.21
CA ILE A 242 10.11 3.10 -16.16
C ILE A 242 9.56 2.52 -14.85
N PHE A 243 10.09 2.98 -13.73
CA PHE A 243 9.80 2.45 -12.40
C PHE A 243 8.54 3.03 -11.74
N ILE A 244 7.96 4.07 -12.33
CA ILE A 244 6.92 4.88 -11.69
C ILE A 244 5.58 4.14 -11.59
N ASP A 245 5.35 3.20 -12.54
CA ASP A 245 4.12 2.43 -12.64
C ASP A 245 4.40 1.11 -13.39
N ASP A 246 3.93 0.01 -12.86
CA ASP A 246 4.13 -1.34 -13.40
C ASP A 246 3.38 -1.60 -14.70
N TYR A 247 2.15 -1.07 -14.84
CA TYR A 247 1.38 -1.20 -16.10
C TYR A 247 2.01 -0.37 -17.23
N ALA A 248 2.45 0.84 -16.93
CA ALA A 248 3.19 1.65 -17.91
C ALA A 248 4.50 0.97 -18.31
N ASN A 249 5.20 0.36 -17.34
CA ASN A 249 6.41 -0.42 -17.61
C ASN A 249 6.12 -1.54 -18.62
N THR A 250 5.16 -2.41 -18.34
CA THR A 250 4.81 -3.55 -19.21
C THR A 250 4.42 -3.11 -20.62
N LEU A 251 3.59 -2.06 -20.73
CA LEU A 251 3.14 -1.52 -22.00
C LEU A 251 4.30 -0.99 -22.84
N PHE A 252 5.11 -0.08 -22.28
CA PHE A 252 6.13 0.61 -23.06
C PHE A 252 7.32 -0.28 -23.41
N VAL A 253 7.80 -1.09 -22.46
CA VAL A 253 8.89 -2.04 -22.71
C VAL A 253 8.44 -3.08 -23.72
N GLY A 254 7.25 -3.67 -23.53
CA GLY A 254 6.71 -4.72 -24.40
C GLY A 254 6.47 -4.23 -25.84
N ALA A 255 5.69 -3.18 -26.00
CA ALA A 255 5.35 -2.65 -27.33
C ALA A 255 6.57 -2.27 -28.14
N THR A 256 7.64 -1.81 -27.49
CA THR A 256 8.85 -1.34 -28.21
C THR A 256 9.87 -2.42 -28.43
N MET A 257 10.10 -3.27 -27.41
CA MET A 257 11.16 -4.27 -27.52
C MET A 257 10.72 -5.51 -28.30
N ARG A 258 9.42 -5.76 -28.44
CA ARG A 258 8.88 -6.91 -29.18
C ARG A 258 9.40 -7.00 -30.64
N PRO A 259 9.33 -5.97 -31.49
CA PRO A 259 9.86 -6.05 -32.85
C PRO A 259 11.37 -6.31 -32.89
N LEU A 260 12.11 -5.72 -31.96
CA LEU A 260 13.57 -5.91 -31.83
C LEU A 260 13.90 -7.32 -31.34
N ALA A 261 13.14 -7.83 -30.37
CA ALA A 261 13.30 -9.20 -29.87
C ALA A 261 13.09 -10.23 -31.01
N ASP A 262 12.06 -10.06 -31.83
CA ASP A 262 11.80 -10.90 -33.00
C ASP A 262 12.96 -10.83 -34.01
N GLN A 263 13.44 -9.63 -34.33
CA GLN A 263 14.52 -9.40 -35.27
C GLN A 263 15.82 -10.08 -34.85
N PHE A 264 16.12 -10.09 -33.54
CA PHE A 264 17.33 -10.69 -32.97
C PHE A 264 17.09 -12.08 -32.37
N ARG A 265 15.97 -12.72 -32.72
CA ARG A 265 15.60 -14.09 -32.31
C ARG A 265 15.64 -14.32 -30.80
N VAL A 266 15.22 -13.34 -30.00
CA VAL A 266 14.94 -13.49 -28.57
C VAL A 266 13.55 -14.09 -28.44
N SER A 267 13.38 -15.16 -27.65
CA SER A 267 12.07 -15.79 -27.49
C SER A 267 11.09 -14.82 -26.82
N ARG A 268 9.81 -14.91 -27.21
CA ARG A 268 8.77 -14.06 -26.63
C ARG A 268 8.55 -14.34 -25.15
N GLU A 269 8.77 -15.57 -24.72
CA GLU A 269 8.76 -15.97 -23.31
C GLU A 269 9.86 -15.28 -22.52
N LYS A 270 11.08 -15.15 -23.10
CA LYS A 270 12.18 -14.42 -22.46
C LYS A 270 11.90 -12.93 -22.36
N LEU A 271 11.34 -12.34 -23.42
CA LEU A 271 10.94 -10.94 -23.41
C LEU A 271 9.84 -10.68 -22.35
N ALA A 272 8.81 -11.53 -22.30
CA ALA A 272 7.74 -11.45 -21.31
C ALA A 272 8.29 -11.53 -19.87
N TYR A 273 9.21 -12.48 -19.61
CA TYR A 273 9.90 -12.58 -18.32
C TYR A 273 10.67 -11.33 -17.96
N LEU A 274 11.40 -10.71 -18.89
CA LEU A 274 12.16 -9.47 -18.62
C LEU A 274 11.22 -8.31 -18.28
N ILE A 275 10.08 -8.21 -18.98
CA ILE A 275 9.07 -7.19 -18.74
C ILE A 275 8.45 -7.38 -17.35
N ASP A 276 7.94 -8.57 -17.06
CA ASP A 276 7.24 -8.91 -15.83
C ASP A 276 8.14 -8.74 -14.60
N SER A 277 9.37 -9.27 -14.69
CA SER A 277 10.37 -9.15 -13.61
C SER A 277 10.90 -7.73 -13.38
N THR A 278 10.65 -6.80 -14.27
CA THR A 278 10.99 -5.37 -14.09
C THR A 278 9.76 -4.48 -13.88
N ALA A 279 8.56 -5.05 -13.82
CA ALA A 279 7.33 -4.34 -13.50
C ALA A 279 7.12 -4.27 -11.98
N ALA A 280 6.39 -5.19 -11.39
CA ALA A 280 6.09 -5.21 -9.96
C ALA A 280 7.35 -5.22 -9.06
N PRO A 281 8.44 -5.98 -9.33
CA PRO A 281 9.65 -5.91 -8.51
C PRO A 281 10.33 -4.54 -8.50
N VAL A 282 10.29 -3.79 -9.60
CA VAL A 282 10.86 -2.44 -9.66
C VAL A 282 9.94 -1.42 -8.99
N ALA A 283 8.62 -1.51 -9.22
CA ALA A 283 7.63 -0.63 -8.58
C ALA A 283 7.67 -0.74 -7.05
N ASN A 284 7.86 -1.97 -6.52
CA ASN A 284 8.01 -2.22 -5.09
C ASN A 284 9.27 -1.60 -4.47
N LEU A 285 10.34 -1.37 -5.24
CA LEU A 285 11.58 -0.75 -4.78
C LEU A 285 11.64 0.75 -5.07
N ALA A 286 10.70 1.29 -5.83
CA ALA A 286 10.72 2.66 -6.27
C ALA A 286 10.52 3.64 -5.10
N LEU A 287 11.32 4.72 -5.07
CA LEU A 287 11.22 5.75 -4.03
C LEU A 287 10.03 6.68 -4.24
N ILE A 288 9.46 6.69 -5.41
CA ILE A 288 8.22 7.39 -5.78
C ILE A 288 7.57 6.63 -6.95
N GLY A 289 6.27 6.47 -6.89
CA GLY A 289 5.51 5.74 -7.90
C GLY A 289 4.07 5.53 -7.45
N THR A 290 3.29 4.85 -8.26
CA THR A 290 1.88 4.56 -7.94
C THR A 290 1.74 3.64 -6.73
N TRP A 291 2.73 2.79 -6.45
CA TRP A 291 2.72 1.84 -5.34
C TRP A 291 3.00 2.49 -3.98
N ILE A 292 3.85 3.51 -3.92
CA ILE A 292 4.33 4.05 -2.65
C ILE A 292 3.21 4.66 -1.80
N GLY A 293 2.26 5.34 -2.43
CA GLY A 293 1.11 5.88 -1.71
C GLY A 293 0.29 4.80 -1.03
N PHE A 294 0.09 3.68 -1.73
CA PHE A 294 -0.59 2.51 -1.22
C PHE A 294 0.18 1.85 -0.06
N GLU A 295 1.46 1.55 -0.25
CA GLU A 295 2.30 0.91 0.76
C GLU A 295 2.43 1.76 2.03
N VAL A 296 2.74 3.06 1.87
CA VAL A 296 2.89 4.00 3.00
C VAL A 296 1.59 4.17 3.77
N SER A 297 0.43 4.18 3.08
CA SER A 297 -0.87 4.24 3.74
C SER A 297 -1.13 3.01 4.63
N LEU A 298 -0.90 1.81 4.12
CA LEU A 298 -1.08 0.57 4.89
C LEU A 298 -0.11 0.49 6.09
N ILE A 299 1.13 0.97 5.92
CA ILE A 299 2.12 1.07 7.00
C ILE A 299 1.62 2.02 8.08
N ALA A 300 1.15 3.21 7.69
CA ALA A 300 0.70 4.23 8.61
C ALA A 300 -0.50 3.78 9.44
N ASP A 301 -1.51 3.16 8.82
CA ASP A 301 -2.66 2.62 9.53
C ASP A 301 -2.27 1.54 10.53
N SER A 302 -1.35 0.66 10.13
CA SER A 302 -0.84 -0.39 11.01
C SER A 302 -0.05 0.20 12.19
N PHE A 303 0.71 1.28 11.97
CA PHE A 303 1.42 2.00 13.04
C PHE A 303 0.47 2.75 13.96
N LYS A 304 -0.56 3.40 13.40
CA LYS A 304 -1.61 4.07 14.18
C LYS A 304 -2.35 3.07 15.08
N ALA A 305 -2.67 1.88 14.57
CA ALA A 305 -3.34 0.82 15.33
C ALA A 305 -2.47 0.25 16.48
N THR A 306 -1.14 0.30 16.36
CA THR A 306 -0.19 -0.26 17.33
C THR A 306 0.46 0.79 18.23
N GLY A 307 0.29 2.07 17.94
CA GLY A 307 0.96 3.17 18.65
C GLY A 307 2.45 3.31 18.32
N VAL A 308 2.94 2.69 17.26
CA VAL A 308 4.32 2.82 16.77
C VAL A 308 4.59 4.26 16.34
N LYS A 309 5.57 4.91 16.96
CA LYS A 309 5.99 6.31 16.69
C LYS A 309 7.10 6.38 15.63
N LEU A 310 6.97 5.65 14.54
CA LEU A 310 7.90 5.71 13.42
C LEU A 310 7.18 6.34 12.23
N GLU A 311 7.84 7.28 11.56
CA GLU A 311 7.25 7.93 10.40
C GLU A 311 7.08 6.90 9.24
N PRO A 312 5.89 6.76 8.63
CA PRO A 312 5.59 5.68 7.70
C PRO A 312 6.47 5.64 6.44
N TYR A 313 6.76 6.80 5.84
CA TYR A 313 7.63 6.84 4.67
C TYR A 313 9.09 6.52 5.04
N TRP A 314 9.55 6.92 6.22
CA TRP A 314 10.85 6.53 6.73
C TRP A 314 10.94 5.01 6.97
N ALA A 315 9.88 4.41 7.56
CA ALA A 315 9.79 2.96 7.71
C ALA A 315 9.85 2.25 6.36
N PHE A 316 9.15 2.78 5.35
CA PHE A 316 9.24 2.33 3.97
C PHE A 316 10.70 2.36 3.46
N LEU A 317 11.41 3.48 3.62
CA LEU A 317 12.79 3.62 3.14
C LEU A 317 13.77 2.65 3.82
N ILE A 318 13.69 2.50 5.14
CA ILE A 318 14.58 1.58 5.87
C ILE A 318 14.18 0.11 5.66
N SER A 319 12.99 -0.18 5.12
CA SER A 319 12.55 -1.52 4.74
C SER A 319 13.16 -2.00 3.42
N LEU A 320 13.58 -1.09 2.53
CA LEU A 320 14.07 -1.43 1.19
C LEU A 320 15.19 -2.48 1.17
N PRO A 321 16.23 -2.41 2.02
CA PRO A 321 17.27 -3.44 2.03
C PRO A 321 16.80 -4.85 2.42
N TYR A 322 15.64 -4.95 3.09
CA TYR A 322 15.02 -6.22 3.51
C TYR A 322 14.02 -6.76 2.49
N ARG A 323 13.78 -6.08 1.38
CA ARG A 323 12.93 -6.56 0.28
C ARG A 323 13.70 -7.51 -0.63
N PHE A 324 14.05 -8.66 -0.09
CA PHE A 324 15.01 -9.59 -0.72
C PHE A 324 14.53 -10.08 -2.08
N TYR A 325 13.24 -10.45 -2.22
CA TYR A 325 12.75 -11.00 -3.49
C TYR A 325 12.89 -10.01 -4.67
N PRO A 326 12.38 -8.77 -4.61
CA PRO A 326 12.56 -7.82 -5.70
C PRO A 326 14.04 -7.56 -6.04
N ILE A 327 14.89 -7.37 -5.02
CA ILE A 327 16.32 -7.11 -5.23
C ILE A 327 16.99 -8.31 -5.92
N PHE A 328 16.70 -9.52 -5.44
CA PHE A 328 17.29 -10.74 -5.99
C PHE A 328 16.76 -11.08 -7.37
N ALA A 329 15.48 -10.77 -7.68
CA ALA A 329 14.91 -10.93 -9.02
C ALA A 329 15.66 -10.06 -10.04
N LEU A 330 15.92 -8.81 -9.71
CA LEU A 330 16.70 -7.91 -10.57
C LEU A 330 18.16 -8.36 -10.71
N ALA A 331 18.81 -8.76 -9.61
CA ALA A 331 20.18 -9.29 -9.67
C ALA A 331 20.27 -10.59 -10.47
N PHE A 332 19.25 -11.44 -10.40
CA PHE A 332 19.19 -12.68 -11.16
C PHE A 332 19.11 -12.44 -12.67
N ILE A 333 18.29 -11.49 -13.11
CA ILE A 333 18.28 -11.06 -14.51
C ILE A 333 19.66 -10.59 -14.95
N ALA A 334 20.32 -9.75 -14.14
CA ALA A 334 21.67 -9.30 -14.47
C ALA A 334 22.64 -10.45 -14.68
N TRP A 335 22.61 -11.50 -13.84
CA TRP A 335 23.44 -12.69 -14.00
C TRP A 335 23.11 -13.49 -15.28
N LEU A 336 21.81 -13.66 -15.60
CA LEU A 336 21.40 -14.31 -16.86
C LEU A 336 21.96 -13.57 -18.08
N LEU A 337 21.92 -12.23 -18.08
CA LEU A 337 22.42 -11.39 -19.16
C LEU A 337 23.96 -11.36 -19.24
N ILE A 338 24.66 -11.30 -18.08
CA ILE A 338 26.13 -11.27 -18.02
C ILE A 338 26.70 -12.58 -18.55
N TRP A 339 26.19 -13.72 -18.11
CA TRP A 339 26.74 -15.02 -18.49
C TRP A 339 26.11 -15.65 -19.72
N ARG A 340 25.01 -15.06 -20.24
CA ARG A 340 24.28 -15.58 -21.41
C ARG A 340 23.87 -17.04 -21.20
N ARG A 341 23.33 -17.35 -20.03
CA ARG A 341 22.95 -18.70 -19.64
C ARG A 341 21.50 -18.70 -19.19
N ASP A 342 20.79 -19.71 -19.66
CA ASP A 342 19.42 -19.99 -19.25
C ASP A 342 19.29 -21.47 -18.85
N PHE A 343 18.27 -21.80 -18.04
CA PHE A 343 18.00 -23.19 -17.65
C PHE A 343 16.51 -23.51 -17.76
N GLY A 344 16.21 -24.81 -17.62
CA GLY A 344 14.84 -25.29 -17.60
C GLY A 344 14.05 -25.01 -18.89
N ALA A 345 12.83 -24.58 -18.74
CA ALA A 345 11.92 -24.30 -19.87
C ALA A 345 12.38 -23.07 -20.67
N MET A 346 12.91 -22.04 -19.98
CA MET A 346 13.40 -20.83 -20.64
C MET A 346 14.58 -21.12 -21.58
N TYR A 347 15.52 -21.98 -21.18
CA TYR A 347 16.61 -22.41 -22.06
C TYR A 347 16.09 -23.06 -23.35
N ARG A 348 15.05 -23.89 -23.24
CA ARG A 348 14.44 -24.52 -24.43
C ARG A 348 13.78 -23.50 -25.36
N ALA A 349 13.11 -22.50 -24.79
CA ALA A 349 12.49 -21.41 -25.55
C ALA A 349 13.54 -20.54 -26.28
N GLU A 350 14.59 -20.13 -25.57
CA GLU A 350 15.68 -19.34 -26.14
C GLU A 350 16.44 -20.14 -27.22
N ARG A 351 16.77 -21.41 -26.97
CA ARG A 351 17.44 -22.27 -27.93
C ARG A 351 16.58 -22.45 -29.19
N ARG A 352 15.28 -22.71 -29.07
CA ARG A 352 14.34 -22.77 -30.19
C ARG A 352 14.41 -21.49 -31.04
N ALA A 353 14.28 -20.33 -30.39
CA ALA A 353 14.28 -19.04 -31.09
C ALA A 353 15.60 -18.81 -31.85
N ARG A 354 16.77 -19.16 -31.25
CA ARG A 354 18.08 -18.99 -31.89
C ARG A 354 18.30 -19.92 -33.06
N GLU A 355 18.06 -21.22 -32.85
CA GLU A 355 18.38 -22.25 -33.84
C GLU A 355 17.39 -22.26 -35.01
N THR A 356 16.10 -22.09 -34.75
CA THR A 356 15.04 -22.23 -35.76
C THR A 356 14.45 -20.93 -36.27
N GLY A 357 14.72 -19.81 -35.59
CA GLY A 357 14.07 -18.51 -35.84
C GLY A 357 12.62 -18.41 -35.31
N LYS A 358 12.07 -19.48 -34.72
CA LYS A 358 10.70 -19.50 -34.17
C LYS A 358 10.71 -18.88 -32.78
N VAL A 359 10.32 -17.63 -32.66
CA VAL A 359 10.24 -16.88 -31.40
C VAL A 359 9.10 -17.32 -30.47
N LEU A 360 8.10 -18.06 -31.02
CA LEU A 360 6.99 -18.70 -30.31
C LEU A 360 7.07 -20.22 -30.46
N SER A 361 6.46 -20.97 -29.53
CA SER A 361 6.26 -22.42 -29.69
C SER A 361 5.26 -22.73 -30.79
N ASP A 362 5.31 -23.93 -31.36
CA ASP A 362 4.38 -24.34 -32.45
C ASP A 362 2.93 -24.44 -31.96
N THR A 363 2.70 -24.58 -30.65
CA THR A 363 1.38 -24.67 -30.03
C THR A 363 0.95 -23.35 -29.38
N ALA A 364 1.76 -22.31 -29.51
CA ALA A 364 1.47 -21.01 -28.86
C ALA A 364 0.20 -20.36 -29.42
N SER A 365 -0.65 -19.91 -28.55
CA SER A 365 -1.84 -19.10 -28.85
C SER A 365 -1.76 -17.76 -28.06
N PRO A 366 -1.00 -16.76 -28.56
CA PRO A 366 -0.90 -15.47 -27.88
C PRO A 366 -2.28 -14.85 -27.65
N LEU A 367 -2.50 -14.33 -26.46
CA LEU A 367 -3.67 -13.51 -26.17
C LEU A 367 -3.66 -12.30 -27.11
N ALA A 368 -4.83 -11.91 -27.63
CA ALA A 368 -5.01 -10.95 -28.73
C ALA A 368 -4.08 -9.73 -28.67
N ASN A 369 -3.74 -9.19 -29.84
CA ASN A 369 -3.02 -7.89 -29.96
C ASN A 369 -3.85 -6.77 -29.33
N TYR A 370 -3.56 -6.46 -28.08
CA TYR A 370 -4.13 -5.31 -27.40
C TYR A 370 -3.35 -4.06 -27.88
N GLU A 371 -3.77 -3.52 -29.02
CA GLU A 371 -3.46 -2.14 -29.35
C GLU A 371 -4.40 -1.27 -28.51
N SER A 372 -4.02 -0.98 -27.26
CA SER A 372 -4.69 0.03 -26.45
C SER A 372 -4.31 1.41 -27.00
N ALA A 373 -4.95 1.77 -28.11
CA ALA A 373 -4.74 3.01 -28.84
C ALA A 373 -4.96 4.27 -27.99
N GLU A 374 -5.67 4.16 -26.88
CA GLU A 374 -5.97 5.29 -25.98
C GLU A 374 -4.78 5.71 -25.10
N LEU A 375 -3.89 4.78 -24.76
CA LEU A 375 -2.73 5.07 -23.88
C LEU A 375 -1.45 5.38 -24.66
N LEU A 376 -1.37 5.00 -25.93
CA LEU A 376 -0.18 5.29 -26.74
C LEU A 376 -0.18 6.74 -27.24
N PRO A 377 0.99 7.40 -27.21
CA PRO A 377 1.10 8.73 -27.79
C PRO A 377 0.92 8.63 -29.32
N PRO A 378 0.35 9.66 -29.97
CA PRO A 378 0.25 9.74 -31.44
C PRO A 378 1.61 9.48 -32.10
N ASP A 379 1.63 8.83 -33.25
CA ASP A 379 2.87 8.42 -33.93
C ASP A 379 3.77 9.58 -34.34
N HIS A 380 3.18 10.74 -34.64
CA HIS A 380 3.89 11.95 -35.00
C HIS A 380 4.54 12.67 -33.82
N LEU A 381 4.16 12.33 -32.56
CA LEU A 381 4.74 12.96 -31.37
C LEU A 381 6.11 12.35 -31.04
N HIS A 382 7.12 13.17 -31.22
CA HIS A 382 8.50 12.87 -30.85
C HIS A 382 8.79 13.48 -29.47
N GLY A 383 8.32 12.82 -28.39
CA GLY A 383 8.52 13.27 -27.02
C GLY A 383 10.01 13.52 -26.68
N SER A 384 10.24 14.42 -25.76
CA SER A 384 11.57 14.69 -25.19
C SER A 384 11.84 13.76 -24.00
N LEU A 385 13.10 13.35 -23.82
CA LEU A 385 13.53 12.62 -22.63
C LEU A 385 13.23 13.43 -21.35
N TRP A 386 13.36 14.74 -21.42
CA TRP A 386 13.10 15.64 -20.30
C TRP A 386 11.63 15.73 -19.93
N SER A 387 10.70 15.50 -20.86
CA SER A 387 9.26 15.42 -20.54
C SER A 387 8.86 14.18 -19.73
N ALA A 388 9.77 13.21 -19.58
CA ALA A 388 9.62 12.09 -18.66
C ALA A 388 10.44 12.29 -17.37
N LEU A 389 11.74 12.56 -17.50
CA LEU A 389 12.65 12.56 -16.35
C LEU A 389 12.43 13.76 -15.42
N LEU A 390 12.19 14.96 -15.96
CA LEU A 390 12.09 16.17 -15.14
C LEU A 390 10.88 16.15 -14.18
N PRO A 391 9.66 15.76 -14.59
CA PRO A 391 8.54 15.59 -13.68
C PRO A 391 8.82 14.61 -12.54
N ILE A 392 9.46 13.47 -12.85
CA ILE A 392 9.81 12.45 -11.86
C ILE A 392 10.81 13.00 -10.84
N LEU A 393 11.89 13.64 -11.33
CA LEU A 393 12.93 14.20 -10.45
C LEU A 393 12.38 15.33 -9.56
N ILE A 394 11.49 16.17 -10.10
CA ILE A 394 10.83 17.22 -9.34
C ILE A 394 9.85 16.64 -8.33
N ALA A 395 9.08 15.60 -8.69
CA ALA A 395 8.19 14.92 -7.76
C ALA A 395 8.97 14.29 -6.59
N LEU A 396 10.05 13.56 -6.89
CA LEU A 396 10.91 12.96 -5.88
C LEU A 396 11.60 14.03 -5.02
N GLY A 397 12.19 15.05 -5.64
CA GLY A 397 12.82 16.15 -4.90
C GLY A 397 11.83 16.93 -4.04
N GLY A 398 10.60 17.13 -4.54
CA GLY A 398 9.50 17.76 -3.79
C GLY A 398 9.04 16.93 -2.59
N ALA A 399 8.93 15.60 -2.76
CA ALA A 399 8.58 14.70 -1.66
C ALA A 399 9.66 14.68 -0.57
N ILE A 400 10.93 14.51 -0.97
CA ILE A 400 12.06 14.53 -0.02
C ILE A 400 12.19 15.90 0.66
N GLY A 401 12.14 16.99 -0.12
CA GLY A 401 12.17 18.36 0.43
C GLY A 401 11.01 18.63 1.37
N GLY A 402 9.81 18.11 1.05
CA GLY A 402 8.63 18.16 1.90
C GLY A 402 8.83 17.43 3.23
N LEU A 403 9.45 16.24 3.24
CA LEU A 403 9.78 15.52 4.47
C LEU A 403 10.71 16.34 5.39
N PHE A 404 11.76 16.95 4.84
CA PHE A 404 12.65 17.79 5.63
C PHE A 404 11.97 19.06 6.12
N TYR A 405 11.14 19.69 5.29
CA TYR A 405 10.41 20.90 5.64
C TYR A 405 9.39 20.62 6.76
N THR A 406 8.50 19.65 6.56
CA THR A 406 7.47 19.29 7.56
C THR A 406 8.09 18.75 8.83
N GLY A 407 9.17 17.97 8.71
CA GLY A 407 9.90 17.42 9.84
C GLY A 407 10.65 18.48 10.66
N TYR A 408 11.23 19.50 10.01
CA TYR A 408 11.85 20.62 10.70
C TYR A 408 10.85 21.36 11.61
N TYR A 409 9.69 21.74 11.05
CA TYR A 409 8.65 22.42 11.81
C TYR A 409 8.00 21.50 12.85
N GLY A 410 7.79 20.23 12.55
CA GLY A 410 7.27 19.26 13.50
C GLY A 410 8.21 19.04 14.70
N ALA A 411 9.52 18.92 14.49
CA ALA A 411 10.49 18.83 15.56
C ALA A 411 10.55 20.13 16.40
N LEU A 412 10.44 21.28 15.74
CA LEU A 412 10.42 22.59 16.42
C LEU A 412 9.18 22.74 17.31
N GLU A 413 8.00 22.37 16.82
CA GLU A 413 6.73 22.39 17.59
C GLU A 413 6.76 21.40 18.77
N ALA A 414 7.42 20.25 18.60
CA ALA A 414 7.60 19.25 19.66
C ALA A 414 8.67 19.65 20.68
N GLY A 415 9.42 20.74 20.46
CA GLY A 415 10.52 21.17 21.33
C GLY A 415 11.73 20.21 21.33
N GLU A 416 11.85 19.37 20.27
CA GLU A 416 12.96 18.43 20.11
C GLU A 416 14.19 19.10 19.49
N PRO A 417 15.42 18.63 19.81
CA PRO A 417 16.63 19.10 19.13
C PRO A 417 16.53 18.86 17.62
N ILE A 418 16.86 19.85 16.80
CA ILE A 418 16.81 19.73 15.34
C ILE A 418 17.97 18.86 14.85
N THR A 419 17.69 17.58 14.70
CA THR A 419 18.60 16.57 14.15
C THR A 419 17.95 15.88 12.95
N LEU A 420 18.72 15.22 12.11
CA LEU A 420 18.17 14.44 11.01
C LEU A 420 17.13 13.41 11.50
N ARG A 421 17.39 12.79 12.64
CA ARG A 421 16.50 11.79 13.24
C ARG A 421 15.18 12.42 13.69
N SER A 422 15.22 13.52 14.46
CA SER A 422 14.00 14.20 14.93
C SER A 422 13.19 14.78 13.78
N MET A 423 13.85 15.36 12.76
CA MET A 423 13.16 15.83 11.55
C MET A 423 12.44 14.69 10.82
N LEU A 424 13.08 13.52 10.65
CA LEU A 424 12.44 12.39 9.97
C LEU A 424 11.34 11.74 10.82
N SER A 425 11.46 11.73 12.16
CA SER A 425 10.41 11.19 13.04
C SER A 425 9.20 12.10 13.20
N SER A 426 9.36 13.41 12.99
CA SER A 426 8.30 14.41 13.09
C SER A 426 7.77 14.88 11.73
N ALA A 427 8.25 14.28 10.64
CA ALA A 427 7.81 14.59 9.28
C ALA A 427 6.37 14.16 9.04
N ASN A 428 5.69 14.86 8.11
CA ASN A 428 4.38 14.45 7.60
C ASN A 428 4.53 13.93 6.17
N SER A 429 4.58 12.60 6.02
CA SER A 429 4.75 11.94 4.72
C SER A 429 3.61 12.19 3.75
N TYR A 430 2.37 12.23 4.23
CA TYR A 430 1.20 12.44 3.38
C TYR A 430 1.23 13.80 2.67
N VAL A 431 1.53 14.84 3.45
CA VAL A 431 1.70 16.21 2.91
C VAL A 431 2.87 16.27 1.96
N SER A 432 4.00 15.67 2.33
CA SER A 432 5.25 15.69 1.54
C SER A 432 5.09 14.99 0.19
N LEU A 433 4.46 13.81 0.18
CA LEU A 433 4.16 13.06 -1.05
C LEU A 433 3.18 13.84 -1.94
N THR A 434 2.13 14.42 -1.36
CA THR A 434 1.15 15.24 -2.11
C THR A 434 1.81 16.46 -2.75
N TRP A 435 2.70 17.16 -2.02
CA TRP A 435 3.45 18.29 -2.58
C TRP A 435 4.38 17.84 -3.71
N GLY A 436 5.09 16.72 -3.52
CA GLY A 436 5.94 16.15 -4.55
C GLY A 436 5.15 15.83 -5.83
N ALA A 437 4.03 15.14 -5.72
CA ALA A 437 3.18 14.81 -6.85
C ALA A 437 2.60 16.06 -7.54
N LEU A 438 2.17 17.07 -6.78
CA LEU A 438 1.70 18.34 -7.34
C LEU A 438 2.78 19.07 -8.13
N LEU A 439 3.99 19.17 -7.57
CA LEU A 439 5.15 19.78 -8.25
C LEU A 439 5.53 18.98 -9.50
N GLY A 440 5.49 17.65 -9.43
CA GLY A 440 5.71 16.78 -10.58
C GLY A 440 4.67 16.98 -11.69
N CYS A 441 3.38 17.08 -11.32
CA CYS A 441 2.33 17.44 -12.27
C CYS A 441 2.61 18.79 -12.95
N PHE A 442 2.92 19.80 -12.16
CA PHE A 442 3.21 21.13 -12.68
C PHE A 442 4.41 21.09 -13.65
N ALA A 443 5.47 20.36 -13.28
CA ALA A 443 6.62 20.15 -14.14
C ALA A 443 6.24 19.42 -15.45
N ALA A 444 5.36 18.42 -15.40
CA ALA A 444 4.88 17.73 -16.59
C ALA A 444 4.18 18.70 -17.56
N PHE A 445 3.28 19.55 -17.05
CA PHE A 445 2.63 20.59 -17.86
C PHE A 445 3.63 21.61 -18.40
N LEU A 446 4.59 22.06 -17.60
CA LEU A 446 5.64 22.99 -18.05
C LEU A 446 6.56 22.40 -19.12
N CYS A 447 6.80 21.10 -19.12
CA CYS A 447 7.59 20.44 -20.17
C CYS A 447 6.82 20.32 -21.50
N VAL A 448 5.51 20.18 -21.42
CA VAL A 448 4.66 19.80 -22.57
C VAL A 448 4.08 21.02 -23.29
N LEU A 449 3.62 22.03 -22.56
CA LEU A 449 2.95 23.20 -23.14
C LEU A 449 3.89 24.10 -23.96
N PRO A 450 5.10 24.48 -23.49
CA PRO A 450 6.02 25.31 -24.29
C PRO A 450 6.55 24.59 -25.52
N SER A 451 6.72 23.27 -25.44
CA SER A 451 7.15 22.44 -26.56
C SER A 451 6.07 22.24 -27.64
N ARG A 452 4.83 22.69 -27.36
CA ARG A 452 3.65 22.46 -28.21
C ARG A 452 3.40 20.99 -28.55
N ALA A 453 3.92 20.07 -27.72
CA ALA A 453 3.68 18.64 -27.87
C ALA A 453 2.20 18.29 -27.69
N LEU A 454 1.53 18.98 -26.74
CA LEU A 454 0.10 18.90 -26.52
C LEU A 454 -0.46 20.31 -26.32
N SER A 455 -1.69 20.54 -26.72
CA SER A 455 -2.48 21.71 -26.30
C SER A 455 -2.82 21.60 -24.81
N LEU A 456 -3.19 22.70 -24.18
CA LEU A 456 -3.60 22.70 -22.77
C LEU A 456 -4.77 21.74 -22.52
N ARG A 457 -5.73 21.69 -23.44
CA ARG A 457 -6.89 20.79 -23.37
C ARG A 457 -6.45 19.33 -23.43
N GLU A 458 -5.62 18.96 -24.39
CA GLU A 458 -5.12 17.59 -24.53
C GLU A 458 -4.28 17.15 -23.32
N ALA A 459 -3.47 18.07 -22.78
CA ALA A 459 -2.69 17.79 -21.57
C ALA A 459 -3.60 17.55 -20.34
N PHE A 460 -4.68 18.34 -20.25
CA PHE A 460 -5.66 18.17 -19.17
C PHE A 460 -6.48 16.89 -19.33
N ASP A 461 -6.91 16.57 -20.56
CA ASP A 461 -7.61 15.31 -20.88
C ASP A 461 -6.71 14.10 -20.57
N ALA A 462 -5.41 14.19 -20.87
CA ALA A 462 -4.42 13.16 -20.53
C ALA A 462 -4.23 13.03 -19.01
N TRP A 463 -4.22 14.14 -18.30
CA TRP A 463 -4.16 14.16 -16.83
C TRP A 463 -5.39 13.47 -16.22
N VAL A 464 -6.60 13.80 -16.69
CA VAL A 464 -7.85 13.16 -16.25
C VAL A 464 -7.84 11.67 -16.57
N GLY A 465 -7.36 11.27 -17.77
CA GLY A 465 -7.21 9.87 -18.17
C GLY A 465 -6.30 9.08 -17.22
N GLY A 466 -5.14 9.65 -16.87
CA GLY A 466 -4.20 9.06 -15.92
C GLY A 466 -4.76 8.95 -14.50
N ALA A 467 -5.43 10.01 -14.02
CA ALA A 467 -6.10 9.98 -12.71
C ALA A 467 -7.23 8.93 -12.68
N ARG A 468 -7.99 8.77 -13.77
CA ARG A 468 -9.03 7.74 -13.91
C ARG A 468 -8.47 6.32 -13.77
N ALA A 469 -7.27 6.07 -14.26
CA ALA A 469 -6.63 4.77 -14.14
C ALA A 469 -6.40 4.35 -12.66
N MET A 470 -6.33 5.32 -11.73
CA MET A 470 -6.13 5.06 -10.30
C MET A 470 -7.43 4.74 -9.53
N VAL A 471 -8.60 4.78 -10.17
CA VAL A 471 -9.89 4.56 -9.47
C VAL A 471 -9.96 3.19 -8.80
N LEU A 472 -9.51 2.13 -9.49
CA LEU A 472 -9.52 0.79 -8.90
C LEU A 472 -8.63 0.70 -7.66
N ALA A 473 -7.44 1.32 -7.71
CA ALA A 473 -6.54 1.41 -6.56
C ALA A 473 -7.19 2.09 -5.36
N ILE A 474 -7.91 3.20 -5.59
CA ILE A 474 -8.63 3.94 -4.55
C ILE A 474 -9.75 3.09 -3.93
N VAL A 475 -10.49 2.32 -4.74
CA VAL A 475 -11.52 1.40 -4.23
C VAL A 475 -10.91 0.30 -3.36
N ILE A 476 -9.80 -0.29 -3.80
CA ILE A 476 -9.08 -1.31 -3.01
C ILE A 476 -8.57 -0.72 -1.69
N LEU A 477 -7.98 0.48 -1.71
CA LEU A 477 -7.53 1.19 -0.51
C LEU A 477 -8.67 1.40 0.50
N GLY A 478 -9.81 1.94 0.05
CA GLY A 478 -10.95 2.17 0.95
C GLY A 478 -11.44 0.89 1.64
N LEU A 479 -11.50 -0.21 0.90
CA LEU A 479 -11.86 -1.51 1.46
C LEU A 479 -10.75 -2.10 2.36
N ALA A 480 -9.48 -1.85 2.03
CA ALA A 480 -8.33 -2.26 2.84
C ALA A 480 -8.32 -1.56 4.21
N TRP A 481 -8.57 -0.25 4.23
CA TRP A 481 -8.72 0.51 5.47
C TRP A 481 -9.93 0.01 6.28
N SER A 482 -11.04 -0.26 5.60
CA SER A 482 -12.26 -0.77 6.25
C SER A 482 -12.05 -2.15 6.89
N ILE A 483 -11.35 -3.09 6.24
CA ILE A 483 -11.07 -4.40 6.85
C ILE A 483 -10.05 -4.30 7.98
N GLY A 484 -9.09 -3.37 7.88
CA GLY A 484 -8.15 -3.04 8.96
C GLY A 484 -8.88 -2.55 10.21
N ASP A 485 -9.82 -1.60 10.05
CA ASP A 485 -10.65 -1.09 11.14
C ASP A 485 -11.51 -2.19 11.78
N VAL A 486 -12.18 -3.01 10.99
CA VAL A 486 -12.95 -4.17 11.46
C VAL A 486 -12.08 -5.15 12.25
N CYS A 487 -10.88 -5.49 11.75
CA CYS A 487 -9.93 -6.36 12.47
C CYS A 487 -9.46 -5.73 13.78
N GLY A 488 -9.26 -4.42 13.81
CA GLY A 488 -8.94 -3.66 15.02
C GLY A 488 -10.05 -3.74 16.07
N GLN A 489 -11.30 -3.46 15.67
CA GLN A 489 -12.47 -3.52 16.54
C GLN A 489 -12.77 -4.95 17.06
N LEU A 490 -12.44 -5.98 16.27
CA LEU A 490 -12.54 -7.39 16.66
C LEU A 490 -11.32 -7.90 17.45
N HIS A 491 -10.35 -7.04 17.76
CA HIS A 491 -9.13 -7.41 18.50
C HIS A 491 -8.37 -8.60 17.90
N THR A 492 -8.35 -8.72 16.56
CA THR A 492 -7.77 -9.85 15.81
C THR A 492 -6.28 -10.03 16.12
N ALA A 493 -5.53 -8.94 16.17
CA ALA A 493 -4.09 -8.97 16.47
C ALA A 493 -3.82 -9.50 17.89
N GLN A 494 -4.59 -9.06 18.89
CA GLN A 494 -4.46 -9.50 20.27
C GLN A 494 -4.73 -11.00 20.43
N TYR A 495 -5.73 -11.52 19.68
CA TYR A 495 -5.99 -12.96 19.66
C TYR A 495 -4.84 -13.74 19.03
N LEU A 496 -4.32 -13.31 17.87
CA LEU A 496 -3.18 -13.96 17.21
C LEU A 496 -1.97 -14.01 18.13
N VAL A 497 -1.67 -12.92 18.82
CA VAL A 497 -0.59 -12.85 19.80
C VAL A 497 -0.81 -13.89 20.90
N GLN A 498 -2.00 -13.93 21.51
CA GLN A 498 -2.29 -14.88 22.58
C GLN A 498 -2.21 -16.33 22.12
N ALA A 499 -2.67 -16.63 20.90
CA ALA A 499 -2.62 -17.97 20.32
C ALA A 499 -1.19 -18.43 19.99
N LEU A 500 -0.32 -17.50 19.63
CA LEU A 500 1.07 -17.76 19.25
C LEU A 500 2.06 -17.53 20.40
N GLN A 501 1.67 -16.85 21.46
CA GLN A 501 2.52 -16.52 22.59
C GLN A 501 3.07 -17.81 23.25
N GLY A 502 4.39 -17.89 23.34
CA GLY A 502 5.12 -19.06 23.85
C GLY A 502 5.34 -20.19 22.83
N ASN A 503 4.70 -20.17 21.67
CA ASN A 503 4.84 -21.20 20.63
C ASN A 503 5.63 -20.72 19.41
N LEU A 504 5.68 -19.40 19.13
CA LEU A 504 6.36 -18.82 17.99
C LEU A 504 7.46 -17.85 18.43
N SER A 505 8.71 -18.16 18.06
CA SER A 505 9.80 -17.20 18.18
C SER A 505 9.63 -16.07 17.16
N PRO A 506 9.80 -14.78 17.55
CA PRO A 506 9.74 -13.65 16.62
C PRO A 506 10.66 -13.80 15.40
N ALA A 507 11.76 -14.55 15.53
CA ALA A 507 12.69 -14.82 14.44
C ALA A 507 12.07 -15.59 13.26
N TRP A 508 10.99 -16.34 13.46
CA TRP A 508 10.29 -17.03 12.37
C TRP A 508 9.24 -16.16 11.69
N LEU A 509 8.87 -15.03 12.31
CA LEU A 509 7.76 -14.22 11.81
C LEU A 509 8.00 -13.66 10.39
N PRO A 510 9.16 -13.08 10.03
CA PRO A 510 9.42 -12.62 8.67
C PRO A 510 9.27 -13.74 7.64
N ALA A 511 9.88 -14.90 7.90
CA ALA A 511 9.85 -16.03 6.99
C ALA A 511 8.43 -16.60 6.77
N LEU A 512 7.64 -16.73 7.84
CA LEU A 512 6.25 -17.18 7.76
C LEU A 512 5.37 -16.15 7.03
N THR A 513 5.62 -14.86 7.27
CA THR A 513 4.92 -13.76 6.60
C THR A 513 5.19 -13.78 5.10
N THR A 514 6.45 -13.95 4.68
CA THR A 514 6.80 -14.06 3.25
C THR A 514 6.08 -15.22 2.59
N LEU A 515 6.08 -16.42 3.20
CA LEU A 515 5.40 -17.59 2.63
C LEU A 515 3.88 -17.39 2.54
N THR A 516 3.28 -16.82 3.58
CA THR A 516 1.84 -16.54 3.61
C THR A 516 1.47 -15.49 2.55
N ALA A 517 2.24 -14.41 2.47
CA ALA A 517 2.04 -13.36 1.45
C ALA A 517 2.19 -13.93 0.04
N ALA A 518 3.22 -14.74 -0.19
CA ALA A 518 3.45 -15.38 -1.48
C ALA A 518 2.30 -16.31 -1.88
N ALA A 519 1.83 -17.16 -0.96
CA ALA A 519 0.74 -18.09 -1.22
C ALA A 519 -0.57 -17.37 -1.53
N ILE A 520 -0.93 -16.34 -0.76
CA ILE A 520 -2.13 -15.54 -0.97
C ILE A 520 -2.03 -14.80 -2.30
N SER A 521 -0.93 -14.12 -2.55
CA SER A 521 -0.73 -13.32 -3.76
C SER A 521 -0.71 -14.18 -5.03
N PHE A 522 -0.05 -15.35 -4.99
CA PHE A 522 -0.08 -16.32 -6.09
C PHE A 522 -1.50 -16.77 -6.43
N ALA A 523 -2.30 -17.04 -5.41
CA ALA A 523 -3.64 -17.60 -5.57
C ALA A 523 -4.69 -16.52 -5.93
N ILE A 524 -4.51 -15.28 -5.50
CA ILE A 524 -5.37 -14.13 -5.85
C ILE A 524 -4.95 -13.51 -7.19
N GLY A 525 -3.65 -13.52 -7.50
CA GLY A 525 -3.05 -12.80 -8.62
C GLY A 525 -2.98 -11.29 -8.38
N SER A 526 -2.77 -10.87 -7.12
CA SER A 526 -2.67 -9.44 -6.78
C SER A 526 -1.81 -9.21 -5.54
N SER A 527 -0.72 -8.47 -5.72
CA SER A 527 0.10 -7.98 -4.62
C SER A 527 -0.65 -6.96 -3.75
N TRP A 528 -1.42 -6.06 -4.35
CA TRP A 528 -2.20 -5.04 -3.64
C TRP A 528 -3.23 -5.65 -2.70
N GLY A 529 -4.02 -6.62 -3.20
CA GLY A 529 -4.99 -7.36 -2.38
C GLY A 529 -4.34 -8.08 -1.20
N THR A 530 -3.19 -8.69 -1.44
CA THR A 530 -2.43 -9.40 -0.41
C THR A 530 -1.89 -8.46 0.67
N MET A 531 -1.29 -7.33 0.28
CA MET A 531 -0.80 -6.31 1.21
C MET A 531 -1.95 -5.76 2.07
N SER A 532 -3.11 -5.48 1.46
CA SER A 532 -4.31 -4.98 2.14
C SER A 532 -4.81 -5.91 3.25
N ILE A 533 -4.73 -7.21 3.03
CA ILE A 533 -5.19 -8.20 4.00
C ILE A 533 -4.13 -8.46 5.09
N LEU A 534 -2.86 -8.56 4.70
CA LEU A 534 -1.82 -9.01 5.61
C LEU A 534 -1.19 -7.90 6.45
N MET A 535 -1.06 -6.68 5.93
CA MET A 535 -0.40 -5.59 6.65
C MET A 535 -1.08 -5.30 8.01
N PRO A 536 -2.43 -5.18 8.09
CA PRO A 536 -3.14 -4.96 9.34
C PRO A 536 -3.02 -6.11 10.36
N LEU A 537 -2.60 -7.29 9.92
CA LEU A 537 -2.42 -8.48 10.78
C LEU A 537 -0.96 -8.65 11.20
N ALA A 538 -0.04 -8.58 10.23
CA ALA A 538 1.36 -8.91 10.43
C ALA A 538 2.10 -7.85 11.28
N ILE A 539 1.82 -6.57 11.07
CA ILE A 539 2.50 -5.49 11.80
C ILE A 539 2.10 -5.45 13.28
N PRO A 540 0.82 -5.49 13.67
CA PRO A 540 0.44 -5.61 15.07
C PRO A 540 0.96 -6.88 15.72
N LEU A 541 0.99 -8.00 15.01
CA LEU A 541 1.57 -9.25 15.50
C LEU A 541 3.07 -9.10 15.78
N ALA A 542 3.84 -8.52 14.85
CA ALA A 542 5.27 -8.27 15.03
C ALA A 542 5.52 -7.35 16.24
N HIS A 543 4.79 -6.24 16.33
CA HIS A 543 4.91 -5.28 17.42
C HIS A 543 4.68 -5.94 18.79
N THR A 544 3.65 -6.77 18.90
CA THR A 544 3.27 -7.38 20.18
C THR A 544 4.15 -8.58 20.56
N LEU A 545 4.54 -9.43 19.60
CA LEU A 545 5.46 -10.54 19.88
C LEU A 545 6.86 -10.08 20.32
N THR A 546 7.24 -8.87 19.93
CA THR A 546 8.52 -8.26 20.30
C THR A 546 8.41 -7.32 21.50
N ALA A 547 7.21 -7.16 22.08
CA ALA A 547 7.00 -6.32 23.25
C ALA A 547 7.89 -6.79 24.42
N GLY A 548 8.63 -5.85 25.02
CA GLY A 548 9.59 -6.15 26.09
C GLY A 548 11.02 -6.46 25.62
N MET A 549 11.26 -6.59 24.31
CA MET A 549 12.60 -6.61 23.74
C MET A 549 13.20 -5.18 23.70
N ASP A 550 14.52 -5.09 23.49
CA ASP A 550 15.14 -3.78 23.29
C ASP A 550 14.61 -3.10 22.01
N ALA A 551 14.61 -1.77 21.99
CA ALA A 551 14.01 -0.98 20.92
C ALA A 551 14.60 -1.26 19.53
N SER A 552 15.88 -1.58 19.43
CA SER A 552 16.55 -1.92 18.17
C SER A 552 16.08 -3.26 17.62
N THR A 553 15.95 -4.28 18.46
CA THR A 553 15.44 -5.60 18.09
C THR A 553 13.95 -5.54 17.73
N GLN A 554 13.16 -4.79 18.49
CA GLN A 554 11.75 -4.57 18.16
C GLN A 554 11.59 -3.90 16.79
N GLN A 555 12.33 -2.81 16.54
CA GLN A 555 12.31 -2.13 15.25
C GLN A 555 12.76 -3.06 14.11
N PHE A 556 13.81 -3.88 14.33
CA PHE A 556 14.29 -4.83 13.33
C PHE A 556 13.18 -5.80 12.89
N TYR A 557 12.52 -6.50 13.84
CA TYR A 557 11.47 -7.46 13.49
C TYR A 557 10.24 -6.79 12.88
N LEU A 558 9.90 -5.57 13.31
CA LEU A 558 8.83 -4.79 12.72
C LEU A 558 9.12 -4.49 11.23
N ILE A 559 10.31 -3.98 10.93
CA ILE A 559 10.72 -3.64 9.55
C ILE A 559 10.93 -4.90 8.70
N ALA A 560 11.51 -5.95 9.25
CA ALA A 560 11.67 -7.23 8.54
C ALA A 560 10.29 -7.84 8.17
N THR A 561 9.34 -7.85 9.11
CA THR A 561 7.98 -8.36 8.86
C THR A 561 7.24 -7.50 7.83
N LEU A 562 7.33 -6.18 7.93
CA LEU A 562 6.80 -5.24 6.93
C LEU A 562 7.37 -5.56 5.54
N SER A 563 8.68 -5.70 5.43
CA SER A 563 9.35 -6.05 4.17
C SER A 563 8.90 -7.41 3.63
N SER A 564 8.68 -8.38 4.53
CA SER A 564 8.20 -9.72 4.17
C SER A 564 6.79 -9.71 3.58
N VAL A 565 5.87 -8.84 4.09
CA VAL A 565 4.55 -8.66 3.44
C VAL A 565 4.73 -8.14 2.03
N LEU A 566 5.52 -7.09 1.85
CA LEU A 566 5.70 -6.41 0.56
C LEU A 566 6.44 -7.30 -0.45
N ALA A 567 7.55 -7.90 -0.04
CA ALA A 567 8.35 -8.78 -0.91
C ALA A 567 7.65 -10.09 -1.23
N GLY A 568 6.97 -10.70 -0.24
CA GLY A 568 6.21 -11.93 -0.42
C GLY A 568 5.00 -11.73 -1.34
N ALA A 569 4.27 -10.60 -1.19
CA ALA A 569 3.19 -10.24 -2.08
C ALA A 569 3.68 -10.09 -3.53
N THR A 570 4.81 -9.39 -3.74
CA THR A 570 5.43 -9.23 -5.06
C THR A 570 5.89 -10.58 -5.65
N PHE A 571 6.45 -11.49 -4.81
CA PHE A 571 6.85 -12.82 -5.26
C PHE A 571 5.66 -13.66 -5.73
N GLY A 572 4.59 -13.70 -4.95
CA GLY A 572 3.38 -14.46 -5.31
C GLY A 572 2.73 -13.95 -6.59
N ASP A 573 2.62 -12.63 -6.72
CA ASP A 573 2.09 -11.95 -7.89
C ASP A 573 2.88 -12.29 -9.15
N HIS A 574 4.19 -12.09 -9.11
CA HIS A 574 5.12 -12.37 -10.20
C HIS A 574 5.15 -13.85 -10.64
N CYS A 575 4.74 -14.78 -9.79
CA CYS A 575 4.64 -16.21 -10.15
C CYS A 575 3.24 -16.62 -10.64
N SER A 576 2.21 -15.79 -10.41
CA SER A 576 0.82 -16.18 -10.57
C SER A 576 0.39 -16.18 -12.03
N PRO A 577 -0.23 -17.27 -12.51
CA PRO A 577 -0.79 -17.30 -13.87
C PRO A 577 -2.03 -16.42 -14.04
N ILE A 578 -2.57 -15.86 -12.98
CA ILE A 578 -3.76 -15.02 -13.00
C ILE A 578 -3.45 -13.57 -12.60
N SER A 579 -2.18 -13.27 -12.36
CA SER A 579 -1.73 -11.90 -12.10
C SER A 579 -1.96 -11.02 -13.33
N ASP A 580 -2.46 -9.83 -13.08
CA ASP A 580 -2.67 -8.83 -14.13
C ASP A 580 -1.36 -8.38 -14.77
N THR A 581 -0.27 -8.21 -14.01
CA THR A 581 1.06 -7.88 -14.55
C THR A 581 1.61 -9.00 -15.42
N THR A 582 1.47 -10.27 -15.02
CA THR A 582 1.92 -11.42 -15.79
C THR A 582 1.10 -11.59 -17.09
N VAL A 583 -0.22 -11.36 -17.02
CA VAL A 583 -1.10 -11.35 -18.20
C VAL A 583 -0.71 -10.22 -19.16
N LEU A 584 -0.55 -9.00 -18.67
CA LEU A 584 -0.15 -7.85 -19.49
C LEU A 584 1.23 -8.02 -20.10
N SER A 585 2.20 -8.54 -19.34
CA SER A 585 3.54 -8.84 -19.85
C SER A 585 3.50 -9.85 -21.01
N SER A 586 2.63 -10.88 -20.91
CA SER A 586 2.39 -11.82 -22.00
C SER A 586 1.81 -11.14 -23.23
N ILE A 587 0.78 -10.29 -23.04
CA ILE A 587 0.08 -9.58 -24.13
C ILE A 587 1.06 -8.65 -24.87
N PHE A 588 1.79 -7.80 -24.14
CA PHE A 588 2.67 -6.81 -24.75
C PHE A 588 3.93 -7.44 -25.37
N ALA A 589 4.47 -8.51 -24.78
CA ALA A 589 5.50 -9.31 -25.41
C ALA A 589 4.98 -10.09 -26.63
N GLY A 590 3.66 -10.29 -26.74
CA GLY A 590 3.03 -11.18 -27.71
C GLY A 590 3.43 -12.64 -27.50
N ALA A 591 3.62 -13.04 -26.25
CA ALA A 591 3.90 -14.41 -25.84
C ALA A 591 2.59 -15.18 -25.60
N ASP A 592 2.65 -16.50 -25.72
CA ASP A 592 1.61 -17.34 -25.14
C ASP A 592 1.69 -17.24 -23.62
N HIS A 593 0.54 -16.98 -22.97
CA HIS A 593 0.50 -16.72 -21.54
C HIS A 593 0.93 -17.93 -20.71
N ILE A 594 0.50 -19.12 -21.08
CA ILE A 594 0.86 -20.35 -20.34
C ILE A 594 2.33 -20.70 -20.56
N ASP A 595 2.86 -20.50 -21.76
CA ASP A 595 4.30 -20.69 -22.04
C ASP A 595 5.15 -19.66 -21.25
N HIS A 596 4.68 -18.40 -21.14
CA HIS A 596 5.33 -17.38 -20.30
C HIS A 596 5.40 -17.84 -18.84
N VAL A 597 4.27 -18.14 -18.22
CA VAL A 597 4.20 -18.60 -16.82
C VAL A 597 5.05 -19.86 -16.61
N ARG A 598 4.96 -20.85 -17.50
CA ARG A 598 5.74 -22.09 -17.42
C ARG A 598 7.25 -21.87 -17.48
N THR A 599 7.71 -20.87 -18.21
CA THR A 599 9.13 -20.53 -18.33
C THR A 599 9.62 -19.67 -17.18
N GLN A 600 8.76 -18.83 -16.60
CA GLN A 600 9.06 -17.90 -15.50
C GLN A 600 9.10 -18.57 -14.13
N ILE A 601 8.15 -19.45 -13.81
CA ILE A 601 8.02 -20.10 -12.49
C ILE A 601 9.35 -20.69 -11.98
N PRO A 602 10.14 -21.47 -12.75
CA PRO A 602 11.41 -22.00 -12.26
C PRO A 602 12.40 -20.92 -11.83
N TYR A 603 12.40 -19.78 -12.50
CA TYR A 603 13.25 -18.63 -12.17
C TYR A 603 12.78 -17.94 -10.89
N ALA A 604 11.50 -17.63 -10.83
CA ALA A 604 10.90 -16.96 -9.70
C ALA A 604 10.97 -17.81 -8.42
N LEU A 605 10.76 -19.14 -8.50
CA LEU A 605 10.95 -20.06 -7.38
C LEU A 605 12.41 -20.14 -6.92
N THR A 606 13.38 -20.14 -7.85
CA THR A 606 14.79 -20.11 -7.51
C THR A 606 15.14 -18.85 -6.72
N VAL A 607 14.70 -17.69 -7.20
CA VAL A 607 14.91 -16.40 -6.55
C VAL A 607 14.18 -16.35 -5.21
N GLY A 608 12.91 -16.78 -5.17
CA GLY A 608 12.08 -16.79 -3.97
C GLY A 608 12.67 -17.67 -2.87
N LEU A 609 13.18 -18.85 -3.22
CA LEU A 609 13.82 -19.74 -2.26
C LEU A 609 15.10 -19.12 -1.66
N VAL A 610 15.94 -18.50 -2.48
CA VAL A 610 17.15 -17.80 -2.00
C VAL A 610 16.76 -16.59 -1.14
N ALA A 611 15.74 -15.81 -1.54
CA ALA A 611 15.23 -14.68 -0.76
C ALA A 611 14.70 -15.13 0.59
N TRP A 612 13.95 -16.21 0.63
CA TRP A 612 13.39 -16.78 1.85
C TRP A 612 14.46 -17.33 2.80
N LEU A 613 15.41 -18.14 2.29
CA LEU A 613 16.43 -18.80 3.12
C LEU A 613 17.52 -17.82 3.59
N ILE A 614 18.09 -17.06 2.65
CA ILE A 614 19.25 -16.17 2.93
C ILE A 614 18.76 -14.78 3.36
N GLY A 615 17.68 -14.32 2.79
CA GLY A 615 17.06 -13.05 3.17
C GLY A 615 16.31 -13.17 4.50
N ASP A 616 15.09 -13.71 4.48
CA ASP A 616 14.19 -13.67 5.63
C ASP A 616 14.69 -14.51 6.82
N ILE A 617 15.03 -15.79 6.61
CA ILE A 617 15.45 -16.66 7.71
C ILE A 617 16.80 -16.23 8.26
N ALA A 618 17.85 -16.19 7.44
CA ALA A 618 19.19 -15.96 7.96
C ALA A 618 19.34 -14.59 8.64
N THR A 619 18.69 -13.52 8.11
CA THR A 619 18.72 -12.20 8.75
C THR A 619 17.95 -12.18 10.06
N ALA A 620 16.81 -12.86 10.15
CA ALA A 620 16.06 -12.99 11.39
C ALA A 620 16.82 -13.72 12.50
N PHE A 621 17.75 -14.58 12.13
CA PHE A 621 18.67 -15.28 13.04
C PHE A 621 20.05 -14.59 13.20
N GLY A 622 20.17 -13.33 12.79
CA GLY A 622 21.33 -12.48 13.11
C GLY A 622 22.33 -12.25 11.98
N LEU A 623 22.09 -12.78 10.76
CA LEU A 623 22.93 -12.42 9.62
C LEU A 623 22.70 -10.94 9.24
N PRO A 624 23.77 -10.10 9.19
CA PRO A 624 23.59 -8.71 8.76
C PRO A 624 22.99 -8.62 7.35
N VAL A 625 22.07 -7.66 7.14
CA VAL A 625 21.34 -7.52 5.87
C VAL A 625 22.27 -7.36 4.66
N TRP A 626 23.37 -6.61 4.79
CA TRP A 626 24.36 -6.44 3.72
C TRP A 626 25.06 -7.77 3.36
N ALA A 627 25.31 -8.63 4.35
CA ALA A 627 25.87 -9.97 4.13
C ALA A 627 24.85 -10.87 3.44
N ALA A 628 23.59 -10.85 3.87
CA ALA A 628 22.50 -11.60 3.22
C ALA A 628 22.33 -11.18 1.74
N LEU A 629 22.34 -9.89 1.45
CA LEU A 629 22.29 -9.36 0.08
C LEU A 629 23.49 -9.85 -0.75
N THR A 630 24.71 -9.75 -0.22
CA THR A 630 25.91 -10.17 -0.93
C THR A 630 25.92 -11.68 -1.19
N ILE A 631 25.62 -12.49 -0.17
CA ILE A 631 25.58 -13.95 -0.26
C ILE A 631 24.46 -14.38 -1.23
N GLY A 632 23.27 -13.79 -1.11
CA GLY A 632 22.13 -14.12 -1.96
C GLY A 632 22.42 -13.83 -3.44
N VAL A 633 22.95 -12.63 -3.75
CA VAL A 633 23.34 -12.25 -5.12
C VAL A 633 24.43 -13.19 -5.66
N ALA A 634 25.45 -13.50 -4.86
CA ALA A 634 26.52 -14.43 -5.25
C ALA A 634 25.98 -15.85 -5.48
N LEU A 635 25.10 -16.33 -4.60
CA LEU A 635 24.48 -17.66 -4.71
C LEU A 635 23.62 -17.76 -5.97
N LEU A 636 22.81 -16.74 -6.28
CA LEU A 636 22.02 -16.68 -7.52
C LEU A 636 22.93 -16.73 -8.75
N GLY A 637 24.05 -16.00 -8.72
CA GLY A 637 25.06 -16.10 -9.75
C GLY A 637 25.61 -17.53 -9.88
N LEU A 638 26.02 -18.15 -8.79
CA LEU A 638 26.51 -19.52 -8.79
C LEU A 638 25.47 -20.51 -9.37
N ILE A 639 24.20 -20.37 -8.99
CA ILE A 639 23.10 -21.18 -9.53
C ILE A 639 22.99 -21.01 -11.05
N VAL A 640 23.00 -19.78 -11.58
CA VAL A 640 22.96 -19.54 -13.04
C VAL A 640 24.20 -20.16 -13.71
N ARG A 641 25.37 -20.09 -13.09
CA ARG A 641 26.60 -20.68 -13.66
C ARG A 641 26.57 -22.21 -13.69
N LEU A 642 26.03 -22.85 -12.66
CA LEU A 642 26.01 -24.31 -12.55
C LEU A 642 24.84 -24.95 -13.31
N MET A 643 23.64 -24.41 -13.16
CA MET A 643 22.43 -24.96 -13.78
C MET A 643 22.21 -24.44 -15.20
N GLY A 644 22.67 -23.23 -15.48
CA GLY A 644 22.47 -22.57 -16.78
C GLY A 644 23.33 -23.21 -17.87
N LYS A 645 22.75 -23.33 -19.04
CA LYS A 645 23.41 -23.72 -20.29
C LYS A 645 23.65 -22.49 -21.15
N PRO A 646 24.81 -22.40 -21.85
CA PRO A 646 25.06 -21.25 -22.73
C PRO A 646 24.02 -21.23 -23.87
N VAL A 647 23.44 -20.06 -24.08
CA VAL A 647 22.51 -19.85 -25.19
C VAL A 647 23.34 -19.43 -26.42
N PRO A 648 23.12 -20.04 -27.62
CA PRO A 648 23.80 -19.65 -28.83
C PRO A 648 23.67 -18.14 -29.11
N ALA A 649 24.76 -17.48 -29.47
CA ALA A 649 24.72 -16.09 -29.86
C ALA A 649 24.05 -15.91 -31.23
N TYR A 650 23.29 -14.83 -31.40
CA TYR A 650 22.78 -14.40 -32.69
C TYR A 650 23.14 -12.93 -32.90
N GLU A 651 23.99 -12.68 -33.87
CA GLU A 651 24.34 -11.34 -34.37
C GLU A 651 23.86 -11.28 -35.84
N LYS A 652 23.33 -10.13 -36.22
CA LYS A 652 22.78 -9.89 -37.57
C LYS A 652 23.89 -9.46 -38.51
#